data_0c85fade8443dfe4818ad8bb13554b31
#
_entry.id   0c85fade8443dfe4818ad8bb13554b31
#
_cell.length_a   1.000
_cell.length_b   1.000
_cell.length_c   1.000
_cell.angle_alpha   90.00
_cell.angle_beta   90.00
_cell.angle_gamma   90.00
#
_symmetry.space_group_name_H-M   'P 1'
#
loop_
_entity.id
_entity.type
_entity.pdbx_description
1 polymer ?
#
loop_
_entity_poly.entity_id
_entity_poly.type
_entity_poly.pdbx_seq_one_letter_code
_entity_poly.pdbx_strand_id
1 'polypeptide(L)'
;MNVIPQISKPAGAEPIESSPRLFTTLAVGAIVLVNLFSFRHSFGGYFLADDFVHVDYLYHAIDQNFMPLLANFWGNWMQAQGTTFYRPLISISLALDYLIGGPNPLIFHISNWLYQTVASCLMFLVAGQIGECFRPNEKALNRSLALSAGVIFSVYPLHCEVVNWVIARVDSIALVFCLLSFWLYLKSAQGKNSWHYKLSLFAFVLGLMSKEMAVTLPPTLLLMHLLSTTTNDTKSAKGRLLSSLNQTKAYWLILFAYLFFRLLVLGTISGGYEGSVGQGLSNSLAKRWLDGSLLRILFPFNIDVFGSKHSLSLQLKVVYLAMLVNFTTALVLAKSRSTAARGLLFAVGWLVLSLLPTYQVWNLTPALQGSRFIYYGTAPIALIFAWLLFPTEARNWPVLSSLRLAAAGWFSIILLIITTGNNQPWNNAMKEVSLFRKAVTEQALALKPEDKLSLLNVPHTYRGAHMLYNAATMSVLLSKPLTPEAIYSKIISFEPATFGDPDLINISRWRKRTGHTAPYRWDRTTMTLEPIVFAGENNNVNLPGLDLSEQTQFISPELSLNAQAPDYVDVLLDNAQIKRWPEAVITLTALAPSNLQCHFSLPLGKARADGHLRFDVSEHKQWLALGQINQLTLSIQGLAAEQRLHVLGLETGNLQGQRPKIESDEKTLVEDGDGICRPRGKMPSFNYDVSIVPGAVSAYVEVSKPNSWFEHYSGSFRATSKSPEALFSHTLGKLKGNGVPITFTGVKGPGFYQMRMAALDRDGNVIGYFSDPLNFQL
;
A
#
# COMPACT_ATOMS: atom_id res chain seq x y z
N MET A 1 -8.91 -13.71 87.82
CA MET A 1 -9.81 -12.78 87.07
C MET A 1 -8.97 -11.74 86.37
N ASN A 2 -8.60 -11.98 85.16
CA ASN A 2 -7.88 -10.97 84.30
C ASN A 2 -8.66 -10.80 83.05
N VAL A 3 -9.28 -9.63 82.90
CA VAL A 3 -10.02 -9.16 81.72
C VAL A 3 -8.96 -8.65 80.74
N ILE A 4 -8.84 -9.31 79.56
CA ILE A 4 -8.02 -8.86 78.45
C ILE A 4 -8.91 -7.91 77.61
N PRO A 5 -8.50 -6.68 77.32
CA PRO A 5 -9.25 -5.77 76.46
C PRO A 5 -9.17 -6.26 75.02
N GLN A 6 -10.32 -6.41 74.36
CA GLN A 6 -10.43 -6.61 72.90
C GLN A 6 -9.90 -5.33 72.18
N ILE A 7 -8.80 -5.50 71.47
CA ILE A 7 -8.32 -4.49 70.52
C ILE A 7 -9.30 -4.51 69.30
N SER A 8 -10.09 -3.42 69.19
CA SER A 8 -10.91 -3.18 68.00
C SER A 8 -10.00 -3.08 66.77
N LYS A 9 -10.25 -3.97 65.79
CA LYS A 9 -9.65 -3.86 64.45
C LYS A 9 -9.92 -2.48 63.88
N PRO A 10 -8.90 -1.77 63.34
CA PRO A 10 -9.15 -0.52 62.65
C PRO A 10 -10.11 -0.81 61.47
N ALA A 11 -11.14 0.00 61.35
CA ALA A 11 -12.07 0.00 60.20
C ALA A 11 -11.22 0.08 58.96
N GLY A 12 -11.23 -1.01 58.17
CA GLY A 12 -10.56 -1.06 56.88
C GLY A 12 -11.15 0.07 56.02
N ALA A 13 -10.30 0.94 55.53
CA ALA A 13 -10.68 1.92 54.52
C ALA A 13 -11.30 1.13 53.35
N GLU A 14 -12.60 1.29 53.12
CA GLU A 14 -13.23 0.77 51.92
C GLU A 14 -12.47 1.39 50.75
N PRO A 15 -12.05 0.59 49.75
CA PRO A 15 -11.43 1.13 48.57
C PRO A 15 -12.43 2.12 47.95
N ILE A 16 -12.00 3.34 47.72
CA ILE A 16 -12.78 4.40 47.06
C ILE A 16 -13.21 3.83 45.72
N GLU A 17 -14.42 3.28 45.61
CA GLU A 17 -15.02 2.90 44.32
C GLU A 17 -15.22 4.17 43.54
N SER A 18 -14.30 4.48 42.65
CA SER A 18 -14.46 5.59 41.69
C SER A 18 -15.79 5.42 40.98
N SER A 19 -16.60 6.49 40.97
CA SER A 19 -17.92 6.44 40.32
C SER A 19 -17.75 5.91 38.90
N PRO A 20 -18.66 5.07 38.38
CA PRO A 20 -18.57 4.53 37.01
C PRO A 20 -18.40 5.62 35.95
N ARG A 21 -18.94 6.81 36.19
CA ARG A 21 -18.80 7.97 35.29
C ARG A 21 -17.38 8.53 35.30
N LEU A 22 -16.75 8.68 36.48
CA LEU A 22 -15.39 9.18 36.59
C LEU A 22 -14.39 8.24 35.87
N PHE A 23 -14.51 6.92 36.09
CA PHE A 23 -13.67 5.95 35.38
C PHE A 23 -13.79 6.09 33.84
N THR A 24 -15.03 6.15 33.32
CA THR A 24 -15.26 6.28 31.87
C THR A 24 -14.66 7.58 31.33
N THR A 25 -14.85 8.71 32.05
CA THR A 25 -14.29 10.00 31.63
C THR A 25 -12.75 9.96 31.58
N LEU A 26 -12.11 9.39 32.61
CA LEU A 26 -10.65 9.25 32.66
C LEU A 26 -10.11 8.31 31.56
N ALA A 27 -10.82 7.20 31.33
CA ALA A 27 -10.46 6.24 30.27
C ALA A 27 -10.55 6.89 28.87
N VAL A 28 -11.64 7.61 28.58
CA VAL A 28 -11.80 8.34 27.31
C VAL A 28 -10.72 9.43 27.18
N GLY A 29 -10.47 10.19 28.24
CA GLY A 29 -9.39 11.20 28.24
C GLY A 29 -8.01 10.60 27.95
N ALA A 30 -7.67 9.46 28.56
CA ALA A 30 -6.44 8.73 28.29
C ALA A 30 -6.35 8.25 26.84
N ILE A 31 -7.43 7.69 26.28
CA ILE A 31 -7.51 7.24 24.89
C ILE A 31 -7.29 8.43 23.93
N VAL A 32 -7.93 9.58 24.17
CA VAL A 32 -7.75 10.79 23.36
C VAL A 32 -6.30 11.25 23.37
N LEU A 33 -5.67 11.32 24.57
CA LEU A 33 -4.28 11.74 24.71
C LEU A 33 -3.30 10.78 24.03
N VAL A 34 -3.53 9.49 24.15
CA VAL A 34 -2.70 8.45 23.48
C VAL A 34 -2.81 8.56 21.97
N ASN A 35 -4.01 8.73 21.40
CA ASN A 35 -4.18 8.96 19.97
C ASN A 35 -3.52 10.27 19.51
N LEU A 36 -3.68 11.35 20.29
CA LEU A 36 -3.05 12.62 19.97
C LEU A 36 -1.52 12.48 19.92
N PHE A 37 -0.93 11.84 20.93
CA PHE A 37 0.50 11.59 20.95
C PHE A 37 0.98 10.72 19.80
N SER A 38 0.25 9.63 19.48
CA SER A 38 0.60 8.67 18.42
C SER A 38 0.67 9.32 17.04
N PHE A 39 -0.27 10.22 16.74
CA PHE A 39 -0.45 10.79 15.39
C PHE A 39 -0.22 12.31 15.32
N ARG A 40 0.41 12.94 16.34
CA ARG A 40 0.63 14.39 16.39
C ARG A 40 1.33 14.99 15.18
N HIS A 41 2.21 14.23 14.53
CA HIS A 41 2.97 14.69 13.38
C HIS A 41 2.14 14.70 12.07
N SER A 42 1.02 14.00 12.02
CA SER A 42 0.11 14.00 10.85
C SER A 42 -0.50 15.37 10.61
N PHE A 43 -0.69 16.19 11.64
CA PHE A 43 -1.28 17.54 11.51
C PHE A 43 -0.43 18.51 10.69
N GLY A 44 0.87 18.29 10.57
CA GLY A 44 1.74 19.05 9.67
C GLY A 44 1.89 18.42 8.29
N GLY A 45 1.10 17.38 8.00
CA GLY A 45 1.20 16.59 6.77
C GLY A 45 0.62 17.29 5.54
N TYR A 46 0.99 16.75 4.37
CA TYR A 46 0.45 17.13 3.07
C TYR A 46 -0.36 15.97 2.46
N PHE A 47 -1.03 16.21 1.36
CA PHE A 47 -1.74 15.18 0.59
C PHE A 47 -0.78 14.17 -0.03
N LEU A 48 -1.23 12.92 -0.16
CA LEU A 48 -0.48 11.82 -0.76
C LEU A 48 -1.35 11.02 -1.74
N ALA A 49 -0.74 10.54 -2.78
CA ALA A 49 -1.32 9.53 -3.67
C ALA A 49 -2.75 9.90 -4.15
N ASP A 50 -3.74 9.03 -3.93
CA ASP A 50 -5.13 9.26 -4.35
C ASP A 50 -5.80 10.47 -3.71
N ASP A 51 -5.24 11.05 -2.65
CA ASP A 51 -5.80 12.27 -2.05
C ASP A 51 -5.93 13.38 -3.09
N PHE A 52 -4.96 13.48 -4.02
CA PHE A 52 -4.96 14.49 -5.08
C PHE A 52 -6.19 14.35 -5.98
N VAL A 53 -6.52 13.14 -6.42
CA VAL A 53 -7.69 12.87 -7.26
C VAL A 53 -8.98 13.27 -6.54
N HIS A 54 -9.04 13.04 -5.21
CA HIS A 54 -10.19 13.43 -4.41
C HIS A 54 -10.28 14.94 -4.21
N VAL A 55 -9.14 15.64 -4.01
CA VAL A 55 -9.12 17.10 -3.90
C VAL A 55 -9.55 17.76 -5.22
N ASP A 56 -9.11 17.24 -6.35
CA ASP A 56 -9.56 17.71 -7.67
C ASP A 56 -11.06 17.51 -7.88
N TYR A 57 -11.55 16.30 -7.54
CA TYR A 57 -12.99 16.01 -7.60
C TYR A 57 -13.80 16.97 -6.73
N LEU A 58 -13.35 17.27 -5.52
CA LEU A 58 -14.02 18.19 -4.61
C LEU A 58 -13.99 19.64 -5.12
N TYR A 59 -12.87 20.07 -5.69
CA TYR A 59 -12.74 21.38 -6.31
C TYR A 59 -13.79 21.56 -7.40
N HIS A 60 -13.94 20.60 -8.31
CA HIS A 60 -14.95 20.67 -9.36
C HIS A 60 -16.38 20.50 -8.82
N ALA A 61 -16.59 19.61 -7.85
CA ALA A 61 -17.91 19.35 -7.31
C ALA A 61 -18.45 20.46 -6.40
N ILE A 62 -17.59 21.18 -5.69
CA ILE A 62 -18.03 22.23 -4.76
C ILE A 62 -17.99 23.60 -5.40
N ASP A 63 -16.89 23.93 -6.11
CA ASP A 63 -16.69 25.28 -6.65
C ASP A 63 -17.38 25.47 -8.02
N GLN A 64 -17.75 24.41 -8.72
CA GLN A 64 -18.32 24.50 -10.06
C GLN A 64 -19.72 23.88 -10.19
N ASN A 65 -19.90 22.62 -9.75
CA ASN A 65 -21.16 21.90 -9.90
C ASN A 65 -21.34 20.83 -8.82
N PHE A 66 -22.29 21.03 -7.91
CA PHE A 66 -22.55 20.13 -6.77
C PHE A 66 -23.21 18.79 -7.15
N MET A 67 -23.79 18.65 -8.33
CA MET A 67 -24.50 17.43 -8.75
C MET A 67 -23.66 16.16 -8.75
N PRO A 68 -22.37 16.14 -9.14
CA PRO A 68 -21.51 14.96 -9.04
C PRO A 68 -21.40 14.42 -7.61
N LEU A 69 -21.38 15.28 -6.60
CA LEU A 69 -21.31 14.85 -5.19
C LEU A 69 -22.58 14.07 -4.78
N LEU A 70 -23.75 14.54 -5.19
CA LEU A 70 -25.03 13.84 -4.94
C LEU A 70 -25.13 12.55 -5.76
N ALA A 71 -24.59 12.51 -6.95
CA ALA A 71 -24.61 11.31 -7.81
C ALA A 71 -23.94 10.08 -7.19
N ASN A 72 -23.07 10.26 -6.18
CA ASN A 72 -22.51 9.13 -5.40
C ASN A 72 -23.56 8.27 -4.69
N PHE A 73 -24.77 8.81 -4.45
CA PHE A 73 -25.84 8.06 -3.76
C PHE A 73 -26.53 7.06 -4.67
N TRP A 74 -26.49 7.25 -5.98
CA TRP A 74 -27.16 6.37 -6.97
C TRP A 74 -26.22 5.96 -8.14
N GLY A 75 -24.92 6.05 -7.93
CA GLY A 75 -23.89 5.68 -8.89
C GLY A 75 -22.65 5.11 -8.21
N ASN A 76 -21.66 4.78 -9.03
CA ASN A 76 -20.34 4.40 -8.54
C ASN A 76 -19.62 5.61 -7.93
N TRP A 77 -18.72 5.34 -7.03
CA TRP A 77 -17.96 6.36 -6.29
C TRP A 77 -17.20 7.28 -7.23
N MET A 78 -17.40 8.59 -7.07
CA MET A 78 -16.83 9.67 -7.89
C MET A 78 -17.17 9.58 -9.39
N GLN A 79 -18.15 8.80 -9.77
CA GLN A 79 -18.49 8.45 -11.15
C GLN A 79 -17.29 7.91 -11.96
N ALA A 80 -16.27 7.35 -11.28
CA ALA A 80 -15.05 6.86 -11.90
C ALA A 80 -15.34 5.63 -12.76
N GLN A 81 -15.04 5.72 -14.06
CA GLN A 81 -15.27 4.62 -15.01
C GLN A 81 -14.48 3.36 -14.61
N GLY A 82 -15.11 2.21 -14.76
CA GLY A 82 -14.48 0.92 -14.47
C GLY A 82 -14.37 0.57 -12.98
N THR A 83 -14.85 1.42 -12.08
CA THR A 83 -14.88 1.11 -10.64
C THR A 83 -16.25 0.60 -10.19
N THR A 84 -16.27 -0.27 -9.17
CA THR A 84 -17.48 -0.82 -8.58
C THR A 84 -17.58 -0.51 -7.08
N PHE A 85 -17.07 0.64 -6.67
CA PHE A 85 -17.17 1.11 -5.29
C PHE A 85 -18.45 1.91 -5.06
N TYR A 86 -19.10 1.68 -3.90
CA TYR A 86 -20.24 2.46 -3.43
C TYR A 86 -19.92 3.09 -2.08
N ARG A 87 -19.53 4.38 -2.06
CA ARG A 87 -19.01 5.07 -0.87
C ARG A 87 -19.48 6.52 -0.74
N PRO A 88 -20.79 6.81 -0.85
CA PRO A 88 -21.30 8.18 -0.84
C PRO A 88 -20.95 8.93 0.44
N LEU A 89 -20.92 8.25 1.61
CA LEU A 89 -20.63 8.91 2.88
C LEU A 89 -19.18 9.40 2.97
N ILE A 90 -18.25 8.74 2.27
CA ILE A 90 -16.86 9.19 2.20
C ILE A 90 -16.75 10.50 1.43
N SER A 91 -17.41 10.60 0.27
CA SER A 91 -17.46 11.86 -0.49
C SER A 91 -18.05 13.01 0.33
N ILE A 92 -19.10 12.76 1.11
CA ILE A 92 -19.66 13.76 2.02
C ILE A 92 -18.66 14.15 3.11
N SER A 93 -17.95 13.19 3.73
CA SER A 93 -16.97 13.49 4.77
C SER A 93 -15.81 14.35 4.27
N LEU A 94 -15.35 14.07 3.04
CA LEU A 94 -14.29 14.86 2.39
C LEU A 94 -14.81 16.25 1.97
N ALA A 95 -16.06 16.32 1.49
CA ALA A 95 -16.70 17.58 1.12
C ALA A 95 -16.88 18.52 2.33
N LEU A 96 -17.21 17.98 3.50
CA LEU A 96 -17.28 18.76 4.74
C LEU A 96 -15.91 19.35 5.11
N ASP A 97 -14.84 18.56 5.02
CA ASP A 97 -13.49 19.06 5.26
C ASP A 97 -13.11 20.17 4.26
N TYR A 98 -13.44 19.97 2.98
CA TYR A 98 -13.17 20.95 1.93
C TYR A 98 -13.97 22.24 2.13
N LEU A 99 -15.24 22.16 2.54
CA LEU A 99 -16.08 23.33 2.86
C LEU A 99 -15.54 24.13 4.05
N ILE A 100 -14.91 23.45 5.04
CA ILE A 100 -14.34 24.11 6.23
C ILE A 100 -13.01 24.79 5.91
N GLY A 101 -12.14 24.15 5.17
CA GLY A 101 -10.76 24.61 4.99
C GLY A 101 -10.27 24.71 3.54
N GLY A 102 -11.12 24.49 2.53
CA GLY A 102 -10.69 24.39 1.14
C GLY A 102 -9.69 23.23 0.94
N PRO A 103 -8.68 23.38 0.10
CA PRO A 103 -7.64 22.38 -0.13
C PRO A 103 -6.55 22.39 0.96
N ASN A 104 -6.89 22.71 2.20
CA ASN A 104 -5.94 22.71 3.32
C ASN A 104 -5.81 21.32 3.93
N PRO A 105 -4.68 20.62 3.82
CA PRO A 105 -4.50 19.26 4.32
C PRO A 105 -4.75 19.11 5.82
N LEU A 106 -4.49 20.15 6.62
CA LEU A 106 -4.64 20.12 8.08
C LEU A 106 -6.05 19.68 8.50
N ILE A 107 -7.09 20.22 7.87
CA ILE A 107 -8.49 19.90 8.22
C ILE A 107 -8.77 18.42 7.97
N PHE A 108 -8.30 17.88 6.83
CA PHE A 108 -8.47 16.48 6.50
C PHE A 108 -7.72 15.54 7.48
N HIS A 109 -6.51 15.91 7.91
CA HIS A 109 -5.76 15.12 8.89
C HIS A 109 -6.38 15.20 10.30
N ILE A 110 -6.93 16.34 10.70
CA ILE A 110 -7.68 16.47 11.96
C ILE A 110 -8.90 15.52 11.93
N SER A 111 -9.64 15.48 10.83
CA SER A 111 -10.78 14.59 10.67
C SER A 111 -10.37 13.09 10.72
N ASN A 112 -9.28 12.71 10.07
CA ASN A 112 -8.77 11.33 10.14
C ASN A 112 -8.38 10.93 11.57
N TRP A 113 -7.67 11.81 12.27
CA TRP A 113 -7.35 11.63 13.68
C TRP A 113 -8.60 11.52 14.55
N LEU A 114 -9.62 12.35 14.28
CA LEU A 114 -10.89 12.31 15.01
C LEU A 114 -11.62 10.96 14.79
N TYR A 115 -11.70 10.46 13.55
CA TYR A 115 -12.30 9.14 13.28
C TYR A 115 -11.55 8.03 13.99
N GLN A 116 -10.21 8.04 13.99
CA GLN A 116 -9.40 7.07 14.74
C GLN A 116 -9.68 7.14 16.24
N THR A 117 -9.77 8.34 16.79
CA THR A 117 -10.02 8.57 18.23
C THR A 117 -11.41 8.09 18.62
N VAL A 118 -12.43 8.41 17.81
CA VAL A 118 -13.80 7.93 18.02
C VAL A 118 -13.89 6.40 17.94
N ALA A 119 -13.22 5.78 16.95
CA ALA A 119 -13.13 4.33 16.84
C ALA A 119 -12.51 3.70 18.09
N SER A 120 -11.44 4.30 18.63
CA SER A 120 -10.77 3.84 19.84
C SER A 120 -11.66 3.94 21.09
N CYS A 121 -12.39 5.04 21.22
CA CYS A 121 -13.39 5.23 22.31
C CYS A 121 -14.54 4.24 22.18
N LEU A 122 -15.04 4.00 20.97
CA LEU A 122 -16.07 3.01 20.71
C LEU A 122 -15.57 1.59 20.99
N MET A 123 -14.32 1.27 20.65
CA MET A 123 -13.71 -0.03 20.98
C MET A 123 -13.67 -0.26 22.50
N PHE A 124 -13.31 0.76 23.28
CA PHE A 124 -13.42 0.72 24.76
C PHE A 124 -14.85 0.41 25.21
N LEU A 125 -15.84 1.10 24.67
CA LEU A 125 -17.27 0.90 25.04
C LEU A 125 -17.77 -0.48 24.63
N VAL A 126 -17.47 -0.93 23.41
CA VAL A 126 -17.88 -2.25 22.88
C VAL A 126 -17.24 -3.36 23.68
N ALA A 127 -15.93 -3.29 23.97
CA ALA A 127 -15.23 -4.29 24.77
C ALA A 127 -15.81 -4.41 26.18
N GLY A 128 -16.20 -3.29 26.80
CA GLY A 128 -16.89 -3.29 28.09
C GLY A 128 -18.24 -4.02 28.04
N GLN A 129 -19.07 -3.74 27.03
CA GLN A 129 -20.35 -4.41 26.83
C GLN A 129 -20.19 -5.91 26.52
N ILE A 130 -19.20 -6.28 25.70
CA ILE A 130 -18.87 -7.69 25.44
C ILE A 130 -18.47 -8.38 26.75
N GLY A 131 -17.61 -7.73 27.57
CA GLY A 131 -17.25 -8.22 28.90
C GLY A 131 -18.48 -8.49 29.77
N GLU A 132 -19.43 -7.55 29.83
CA GLU A 132 -20.68 -7.69 30.58
C GLU A 132 -21.56 -8.84 30.05
N CYS A 133 -21.65 -9.02 28.74
CA CYS A 133 -22.42 -10.12 28.14
C CYS A 133 -21.86 -11.51 28.53
N PHE A 134 -20.54 -11.67 28.60
CA PHE A 134 -19.92 -12.94 29.00
C PHE A 134 -19.75 -13.08 30.52
N ARG A 135 -19.53 -11.97 31.25
CA ARG A 135 -19.14 -11.93 32.69
C ARG A 135 -19.90 -10.84 33.44
N PRO A 136 -21.22 -10.96 33.59
CA PRO A 136 -22.08 -9.89 34.14
C PRO A 136 -21.70 -9.48 35.58
N ASN A 137 -21.07 -10.38 36.35
CA ASN A 137 -20.76 -10.15 37.77
C ASN A 137 -19.32 -9.69 38.01
N GLU A 138 -18.47 -9.59 36.95
CA GLU A 138 -17.04 -9.29 37.09
C GLU A 138 -16.73 -7.84 36.63
N LYS A 139 -17.40 -6.83 37.22
CA LYS A 139 -17.36 -5.44 36.79
C LYS A 139 -15.93 -4.85 36.72
N ALA A 140 -15.09 -5.10 37.75
CA ALA A 140 -13.72 -4.58 37.79
C ALA A 140 -12.87 -5.17 36.67
N LEU A 141 -12.99 -6.47 36.41
CA LEU A 141 -12.29 -7.15 35.34
C LEU A 141 -12.74 -6.66 33.95
N ASN A 142 -14.05 -6.44 33.77
CA ASN A 142 -14.60 -5.90 32.52
C ASN A 142 -14.14 -4.46 32.27
N ARG A 143 -13.95 -3.63 33.30
CA ARG A 143 -13.34 -2.29 33.18
C ARG A 143 -11.89 -2.38 32.70
N SER A 144 -11.09 -3.29 33.27
CA SER A 144 -9.69 -3.51 32.85
C SER A 144 -9.60 -4.03 31.42
N LEU A 145 -10.48 -4.98 31.04
CA LEU A 145 -10.61 -5.47 29.66
C LEU A 145 -10.93 -4.33 28.70
N ALA A 146 -11.95 -3.52 29.02
CA ALA A 146 -12.41 -2.42 28.19
C ALA A 146 -11.30 -1.38 27.96
N LEU A 147 -10.66 -0.91 29.04
CA LEU A 147 -9.58 0.05 28.96
C LEU A 147 -8.41 -0.50 28.13
N SER A 148 -8.01 -1.73 28.38
CA SER A 148 -6.90 -2.34 27.62
C SER A 148 -7.24 -2.51 26.15
N ALA A 149 -8.45 -2.94 25.79
CA ALA A 149 -8.88 -3.05 24.40
C ALA A 149 -8.87 -1.68 23.68
N GLY A 150 -9.41 -0.64 24.34
CA GLY A 150 -9.42 0.72 23.78
C GLY A 150 -8.01 1.29 23.58
N VAL A 151 -7.12 1.13 24.58
CA VAL A 151 -5.74 1.63 24.51
C VAL A 151 -4.93 0.82 23.48
N ILE A 152 -4.99 -0.51 23.49
CA ILE A 152 -4.28 -1.36 22.53
C ILE A 152 -4.72 -1.01 21.10
N PHE A 153 -6.03 -0.84 20.86
CA PHE A 153 -6.52 -0.40 19.56
C PHE A 153 -5.96 0.98 19.18
N SER A 154 -5.91 1.94 20.13
CA SER A 154 -5.39 3.29 19.87
C SER A 154 -3.95 3.29 19.35
N VAL A 155 -3.12 2.38 19.88
CA VAL A 155 -1.68 2.32 19.57
C VAL A 155 -1.32 1.14 18.67
N TYR A 156 -2.28 0.55 17.98
CA TYR A 156 -1.97 -0.61 17.15
C TYR A 156 -1.19 -0.19 15.88
N PRO A 157 0.01 -0.76 15.62
CA PRO A 157 0.95 -0.18 14.66
C PRO A 157 0.54 -0.28 13.19
N LEU A 158 -0.49 -1.05 12.84
CA LEU A 158 -1.04 -1.13 11.48
C LEU A 158 -2.02 0.01 11.14
N HIS A 159 -2.20 0.98 12.05
CA HIS A 159 -3.05 2.15 11.79
C HIS A 159 -2.34 3.27 11.03
N CYS A 160 -1.02 3.17 10.84
CA CYS A 160 -0.20 4.21 10.21
C CYS A 160 -0.72 4.64 8.83
N GLU A 161 -1.13 3.70 7.98
CA GLU A 161 -1.67 3.98 6.65
C GLU A 161 -3.04 4.68 6.72
N VAL A 162 -3.95 4.19 7.59
CA VAL A 162 -5.34 4.68 7.67
C VAL A 162 -5.43 6.10 8.25
N VAL A 163 -4.54 6.45 9.18
CA VAL A 163 -4.59 7.75 9.84
C VAL A 163 -3.82 8.82 9.06
N ASN A 164 -2.64 8.46 8.52
CA ASN A 164 -1.80 9.42 7.81
C ASN A 164 -2.22 9.67 6.36
N TRP A 165 -2.83 8.70 5.68
CA TRP A 165 -3.35 8.86 4.32
C TRP A 165 -4.80 9.31 4.36
N VAL A 166 -5.11 10.49 3.81
CA VAL A 166 -6.43 11.13 3.96
C VAL A 166 -7.56 10.24 3.44
N ILE A 167 -7.43 9.69 2.24
CA ILE A 167 -8.50 8.88 1.66
C ILE A 167 -8.68 7.52 2.34
N ALA A 168 -7.68 7.04 3.07
CA ALA A 168 -7.80 5.79 3.81
C ALA A 168 -8.81 5.86 4.98
N ARG A 169 -9.40 7.06 5.25
CA ARG A 169 -10.54 7.23 6.15
C ARG A 169 -11.76 6.36 5.82
N VAL A 170 -11.82 5.83 4.61
CA VAL A 170 -12.87 4.86 4.24
C VAL A 170 -12.96 3.71 5.25
N ASP A 171 -11.81 3.26 5.77
CA ASP A 171 -11.72 2.19 6.75
C ASP A 171 -12.13 2.64 8.15
N SER A 172 -11.65 3.80 8.59
CA SER A 172 -11.95 4.31 9.93
C SER A 172 -13.41 4.72 10.08
N ILE A 173 -14.01 5.39 9.09
CA ILE A 173 -15.44 5.77 9.13
C ILE A 173 -16.34 4.55 9.16
N ALA A 174 -16.06 3.55 8.31
CA ALA A 174 -16.82 2.30 8.30
C ALA A 174 -16.75 1.59 9.66
N LEU A 175 -15.55 1.52 10.26
CA LEU A 175 -15.37 0.91 11.57
C LEU A 175 -16.08 1.70 12.68
N VAL A 176 -16.00 3.03 12.66
CA VAL A 176 -16.74 3.90 13.61
C VAL A 176 -18.22 3.57 13.60
N PHE A 177 -18.87 3.53 12.44
CA PHE A 177 -20.29 3.25 12.35
C PHE A 177 -20.63 1.80 12.69
N CYS A 178 -19.77 0.84 12.37
CA CYS A 178 -19.97 -0.55 12.77
C CYS A 178 -19.82 -0.74 14.29
N LEU A 179 -18.81 -0.15 14.92
CA LEU A 179 -18.65 -0.21 16.38
C LEU A 179 -19.78 0.54 17.11
N LEU A 180 -20.21 1.70 16.60
CA LEU A 180 -21.36 2.44 17.13
C LEU A 180 -22.63 1.61 17.04
N SER A 181 -22.89 1.00 15.88
CA SER A 181 -24.03 0.09 15.69
C SER A 181 -23.95 -1.08 16.65
N PHE A 182 -22.80 -1.71 16.80
CA PHE A 182 -22.61 -2.84 17.70
C PHE A 182 -22.84 -2.44 19.17
N TRP A 183 -22.24 -1.34 19.61
CA TRP A 183 -22.42 -0.83 20.97
C TRP A 183 -23.89 -0.50 21.28
N LEU A 184 -24.57 0.22 20.40
CA LEU A 184 -25.99 0.58 20.56
C LEU A 184 -26.91 -0.66 20.58
N TYR A 185 -26.59 -1.67 19.74
CA TYR A 185 -27.30 -2.95 19.72
C TYR A 185 -27.18 -3.65 21.07
N LEU A 186 -25.99 -3.84 21.61
CA LEU A 186 -25.78 -4.48 22.91
C LEU A 186 -26.46 -3.70 24.03
N LYS A 187 -26.39 -2.37 24.00
CA LYS A 187 -27.07 -1.51 24.98
C LYS A 187 -28.59 -1.61 24.88
N SER A 188 -29.13 -1.73 23.68
CA SER A 188 -30.62 -1.91 23.51
C SER A 188 -31.10 -3.24 24.09
N ALA A 189 -30.30 -4.30 23.99
CA ALA A 189 -30.64 -5.62 24.54
C ALA A 189 -30.69 -5.61 26.09
N GLN A 190 -29.82 -4.84 26.74
CA GLN A 190 -29.79 -4.70 28.21
C GLN A 190 -30.94 -3.84 28.74
N GLY A 191 -31.23 -2.71 28.11
CA GLY A 191 -32.22 -1.74 28.59
C GLY A 191 -33.58 -1.81 27.96
N LYS A 192 -33.85 -2.75 27.03
CA LYS A 192 -35.06 -2.85 26.19
C LYS A 192 -35.49 -1.52 25.54
N ASN A 193 -34.50 -0.63 25.27
CA ASN A 193 -34.75 0.70 24.71
C ASN A 193 -34.81 0.62 23.17
N SER A 194 -36.04 0.78 22.63
CA SER A 194 -36.28 0.73 21.19
C SER A 194 -35.52 1.82 20.40
N TRP A 195 -35.21 2.96 21.02
CA TRP A 195 -34.50 4.05 20.38
C TRP A 195 -33.02 3.67 20.09
N HIS A 196 -32.32 3.06 21.06
CA HIS A 196 -30.96 2.56 20.82
C HIS A 196 -30.90 1.54 19.68
N TYR A 197 -31.93 0.67 19.60
CA TYR A 197 -32.00 -0.30 18.51
C TYR A 197 -32.18 0.37 17.14
N LYS A 198 -33.07 1.38 17.03
CA LYS A 198 -33.24 2.14 15.77
C LYS A 198 -31.98 2.88 15.35
N LEU A 199 -31.33 3.55 16.31
CA LEU A 199 -30.03 4.22 16.04
C LEU A 199 -28.94 3.22 15.63
N SER A 200 -28.96 2.01 16.20
CA SER A 200 -28.01 0.96 15.81
C SER A 200 -28.21 0.54 14.35
N LEU A 201 -29.46 0.33 13.90
CA LEU A 201 -29.75 0.03 12.50
C LEU A 201 -29.35 1.18 11.57
N PHE A 202 -29.59 2.42 11.96
CA PHE A 202 -29.19 3.59 11.20
C PHE A 202 -27.66 3.69 11.07
N ALA A 203 -26.93 3.49 12.17
CA ALA A 203 -25.46 3.46 12.14
C ALA A 203 -24.93 2.33 11.22
N PHE A 204 -25.62 1.17 11.20
CA PHE A 204 -25.26 0.09 10.28
C PHE A 204 -25.40 0.50 8.81
N VAL A 205 -26.48 1.19 8.45
CA VAL A 205 -26.68 1.73 7.08
C VAL A 205 -25.53 2.70 6.74
N LEU A 206 -25.16 3.61 7.63
CA LEU A 206 -24.05 4.53 7.41
C LEU A 206 -22.70 3.78 7.24
N GLY A 207 -22.50 2.69 7.97
CA GLY A 207 -21.34 1.81 7.77
C GLY A 207 -21.31 1.20 6.35
N LEU A 208 -22.43 0.67 5.86
CA LEU A 208 -22.55 0.13 4.50
C LEU A 208 -22.35 1.17 3.41
N MET A 209 -22.71 2.43 3.66
CA MET A 209 -22.48 3.56 2.75
C MET A 209 -21.04 4.10 2.80
N SER A 210 -20.19 3.58 3.69
CA SER A 210 -18.78 3.99 3.85
C SER A 210 -17.83 3.01 3.19
N LYS A 211 -17.94 1.72 3.51
CA LYS A 211 -17.09 0.66 2.93
C LYS A 211 -17.77 -0.71 3.04
N GLU A 212 -17.44 -1.57 2.10
CA GLU A 212 -17.98 -2.92 1.97
C GLU A 212 -17.71 -3.82 3.20
N MET A 213 -16.70 -3.48 4.03
CA MET A 213 -16.36 -4.22 5.26
C MET A 213 -17.53 -4.31 6.25
N ALA A 214 -18.45 -3.36 6.23
CA ALA A 214 -19.60 -3.32 7.12
C ALA A 214 -20.56 -4.53 6.95
N VAL A 215 -20.50 -5.26 5.83
CA VAL A 215 -21.30 -6.49 5.61
C VAL A 215 -21.04 -7.57 6.65
N THR A 216 -19.93 -7.47 7.39
CA THR A 216 -19.53 -8.44 8.43
C THR A 216 -20.26 -8.24 9.76
N LEU A 217 -20.97 -7.13 9.94
CA LEU A 217 -21.66 -6.86 11.21
C LEU A 217 -22.80 -7.85 11.53
N PRO A 218 -23.73 -8.18 10.61
CA PRO A 218 -24.80 -9.16 10.91
C PRO A 218 -24.27 -10.53 11.36
N PRO A 219 -23.30 -11.18 10.67
CA PRO A 219 -22.73 -12.43 11.14
C PRO A 219 -21.93 -12.28 12.46
N THR A 220 -21.33 -11.11 12.73
CA THR A 220 -20.68 -10.84 14.02
C THR A 220 -21.68 -10.79 15.16
N LEU A 221 -22.84 -10.14 14.97
CA LEU A 221 -23.92 -10.13 15.95
C LEU A 221 -24.52 -11.52 16.17
N LEU A 222 -24.69 -12.29 15.10
CA LEU A 222 -25.15 -13.68 15.19
C LEU A 222 -24.17 -14.53 16.03
N LEU A 223 -22.87 -14.42 15.76
CA LEU A 223 -21.82 -15.10 16.52
C LEU A 223 -21.83 -14.70 18.00
N MET A 224 -22.05 -13.43 18.29
CA MET A 224 -22.18 -12.92 19.66
C MET A 224 -23.33 -13.62 20.41
N HIS A 225 -24.50 -13.71 19.80
CA HIS A 225 -25.64 -14.40 20.41
C HIS A 225 -25.40 -15.89 20.62
N LEU A 226 -24.80 -16.58 19.63
CA LEU A 226 -24.54 -18.02 19.73
C LEU A 226 -23.60 -18.38 20.87
N LEU A 227 -22.62 -17.50 21.16
CA LEU A 227 -21.59 -17.74 22.18
C LEU A 227 -21.92 -17.14 23.55
N SER A 228 -22.79 -16.12 23.63
CA SER A 228 -23.18 -15.49 24.90
C SER A 228 -24.28 -16.24 25.66
N THR A 229 -25.10 -17.06 24.97
CA THR A 229 -26.14 -17.86 25.62
C THR A 229 -25.55 -18.83 26.64
N THR A 230 -26.09 -18.82 27.88
CA THR A 230 -25.61 -19.67 28.96
C THR A 230 -26.02 -21.13 28.71
N THR A 231 -25.25 -22.07 29.28
CA THR A 231 -25.46 -23.52 29.20
C THR A 231 -26.80 -24.00 29.78
N ASN A 232 -27.51 -23.13 30.47
CA ASN A 232 -28.84 -23.43 31.04
C ASN A 232 -30.02 -23.28 30.04
N ASP A 233 -29.71 -22.85 28.80
CA ASP A 233 -30.74 -22.77 27.74
C ASP A 233 -30.98 -24.19 27.20
N THR A 234 -32.13 -24.78 27.56
CA THR A 234 -32.58 -26.13 27.17
C THR A 234 -32.88 -26.26 25.68
N LYS A 235 -32.72 -25.20 24.90
CA LYS A 235 -32.96 -25.19 23.46
C LYS A 235 -31.96 -26.04 22.72
N SER A 236 -32.41 -26.77 21.72
CA SER A 236 -31.55 -27.47 20.76
C SER A 236 -30.62 -26.49 20.00
N ALA A 237 -29.53 -26.96 19.43
CA ALA A 237 -28.62 -26.12 18.62
C ALA A 237 -29.39 -25.38 17.51
N LYS A 238 -30.33 -26.05 16.82
CA LYS A 238 -31.25 -25.46 15.83
C LYS A 238 -32.13 -24.36 16.44
N GLY A 239 -32.67 -24.60 17.64
CA GLY A 239 -33.49 -23.59 18.33
C GLY A 239 -32.70 -22.35 18.75
N ARG A 240 -31.43 -22.51 19.15
CA ARG A 240 -30.54 -21.39 19.45
C ARG A 240 -30.20 -20.57 18.20
N LEU A 241 -29.86 -21.24 17.09
CA LEU A 241 -29.59 -20.57 15.83
C LEU A 241 -30.80 -19.75 15.34
N LEU A 242 -31.98 -20.34 15.31
CA LEU A 242 -33.23 -19.66 14.90
C LEU A 242 -33.56 -18.47 15.80
N SER A 243 -33.37 -18.62 17.11
CA SER A 243 -33.55 -17.51 18.07
C SER A 243 -32.60 -16.36 17.80
N SER A 244 -31.30 -16.66 17.54
CA SER A 244 -30.28 -15.67 17.25
C SER A 244 -30.53 -14.96 15.91
N LEU A 245 -30.92 -15.69 14.88
CA LEU A 245 -31.32 -15.13 13.58
C LEU A 245 -32.52 -14.20 13.70
N ASN A 246 -33.54 -14.58 14.51
CA ASN A 246 -34.72 -13.73 14.74
C ASN A 246 -34.36 -12.42 15.46
N GLN A 247 -33.38 -12.44 16.38
CA GLN A 247 -32.93 -11.24 17.07
C GLN A 247 -32.11 -10.30 16.14
N THR A 248 -31.41 -10.84 15.17
CA THR A 248 -30.58 -10.09 14.21
C THR A 248 -31.24 -9.86 12.85
N LYS A 249 -32.52 -10.28 12.68
CA LYS A 249 -33.20 -10.30 11.38
C LYS A 249 -33.22 -8.96 10.64
N ALA A 250 -33.38 -7.83 11.34
CA ALA A 250 -33.39 -6.51 10.70
C ALA A 250 -32.03 -6.17 10.07
N TYR A 251 -30.92 -6.59 10.66
CA TYR A 251 -29.60 -6.42 10.07
C TYR A 251 -29.42 -7.23 8.78
N TRP A 252 -29.91 -8.45 8.76
CA TRP A 252 -29.91 -9.29 7.55
C TRP A 252 -30.81 -8.70 6.46
N LEU A 253 -31.99 -8.19 6.80
CA LEU A 253 -32.88 -7.51 5.84
C LEU A 253 -32.20 -6.26 5.25
N ILE A 254 -31.56 -5.42 6.08
CA ILE A 254 -30.80 -4.24 5.60
C ILE A 254 -29.64 -4.68 4.72
N LEU A 255 -28.90 -5.72 5.08
CA LEU A 255 -27.81 -6.24 4.28
C LEU A 255 -28.28 -6.72 2.91
N PHE A 256 -29.38 -7.52 2.86
CA PHE A 256 -29.94 -7.97 1.58
C PHE A 256 -30.46 -6.81 0.73
N ALA A 257 -31.13 -5.82 1.34
CA ALA A 257 -31.57 -4.62 0.65
C ALA A 257 -30.36 -3.83 0.07
N TYR A 258 -29.28 -3.69 0.83
CA TYR A 258 -28.06 -3.07 0.35
C TYR A 258 -27.41 -3.83 -0.81
N LEU A 259 -27.29 -5.16 -0.74
CA LEU A 259 -26.71 -5.97 -1.80
C LEU A 259 -27.57 -5.91 -3.09
N PHE A 260 -28.90 -5.91 -2.93
CA PHE A 260 -29.83 -5.73 -4.04
C PHE A 260 -29.72 -4.34 -4.67
N PHE A 261 -29.67 -3.29 -3.85
CA PHE A 261 -29.45 -1.92 -4.31
C PHE A 261 -28.10 -1.79 -5.05
N ARG A 262 -27.04 -2.40 -4.52
CA ARG A 262 -25.72 -2.44 -5.15
C ARG A 262 -25.77 -3.12 -6.52
N LEU A 263 -26.50 -4.22 -6.65
CA LEU A 263 -26.70 -4.91 -7.93
C LEU A 263 -27.38 -4.01 -8.95
N LEU A 264 -28.41 -3.24 -8.53
CA LEU A 264 -29.13 -2.32 -9.42
C LEU A 264 -28.25 -1.14 -9.87
N VAL A 265 -27.44 -0.58 -8.98
CA VAL A 265 -26.68 0.63 -9.22
C VAL A 265 -25.33 0.36 -9.90
N LEU A 266 -24.62 -0.70 -9.48
CA LEU A 266 -23.28 -1.04 -9.94
C LEU A 266 -23.21 -2.25 -10.88
N GLY A 267 -24.34 -2.95 -11.10
CA GLY A 267 -24.37 -4.18 -11.89
C GLY A 267 -23.71 -5.39 -11.23
N THR A 268 -23.25 -5.27 -9.98
CA THR A 268 -22.53 -6.34 -9.27
C THR A 268 -22.81 -6.30 -7.77
N ILE A 269 -22.93 -7.48 -7.18
CA ILE A 269 -23.06 -7.67 -5.71
C ILE A 269 -21.68 -7.56 -5.06
N SER A 270 -20.65 -8.17 -5.68
CA SER A 270 -19.25 -8.12 -5.24
C SER A 270 -18.44 -7.25 -6.21
N GLY A 271 -17.32 -6.72 -5.75
CA GLY A 271 -16.45 -5.92 -6.60
C GLY A 271 -15.83 -4.77 -5.82
N GLY A 272 -15.03 -3.98 -6.51
CA GLY A 272 -14.25 -2.89 -5.93
C GLY A 272 -12.76 -3.09 -6.10
N TYR A 273 -12.26 -4.32 -5.92
CA TYR A 273 -10.89 -4.71 -6.26
C TYR A 273 -10.95 -5.85 -7.27
N GLU A 274 -10.08 -5.84 -8.27
CA GLU A 274 -10.08 -6.79 -9.38
C GLU A 274 -9.95 -8.25 -8.91
N GLY A 275 -10.73 -9.14 -9.50
CA GLY A 275 -10.65 -10.58 -9.34
C GLY A 275 -11.97 -11.26 -8.97
N SER A 276 -12.21 -12.45 -9.49
CA SER A 276 -13.34 -13.29 -9.11
C SER A 276 -13.12 -13.88 -7.72
N VAL A 277 -14.15 -13.88 -6.87
CA VAL A 277 -14.14 -14.43 -5.50
C VAL A 277 -13.61 -15.87 -5.46
N GLY A 278 -13.84 -16.66 -6.53
CA GLY A 278 -13.43 -18.06 -6.60
C GLY A 278 -11.94 -18.29 -6.91
N GLN A 279 -11.33 -17.47 -7.76
CA GLN A 279 -9.90 -17.60 -8.09
C GLN A 279 -8.97 -17.15 -6.96
N GLY A 280 -9.41 -16.18 -6.16
CA GLY A 280 -8.68 -15.73 -4.98
C GLY A 280 -8.62 -16.76 -3.86
N LEU A 281 -9.61 -17.66 -3.72
CA LEU A 281 -9.70 -18.58 -2.59
C LEU A 281 -8.61 -19.66 -2.60
N SER A 282 -8.34 -20.27 -3.76
CA SER A 282 -7.42 -21.42 -3.86
C SER A 282 -5.94 -21.02 -3.75
N ASN A 283 -5.56 -19.86 -4.30
CA ASN A 283 -4.16 -19.45 -4.37
C ASN A 283 -3.72 -18.53 -3.22
N SER A 284 -4.66 -17.85 -2.56
CA SER A 284 -4.33 -16.73 -1.67
C SER A 284 -3.98 -17.15 -0.24
N LEU A 285 -4.65 -18.13 0.36
CA LEU A 285 -4.40 -18.48 1.75
C LEU A 285 -3.01 -19.11 1.97
N ALA A 286 -2.64 -20.11 1.15
CA ALA A 286 -1.33 -20.73 1.22
C ALA A 286 -0.20 -19.73 0.89
N LYS A 287 -0.37 -18.91 -0.15
CA LYS A 287 0.61 -17.88 -0.54
C LYS A 287 0.83 -16.85 0.57
N ARG A 288 -0.22 -16.40 1.26
CA ARG A 288 -0.13 -15.38 2.33
C ARG A 288 0.45 -15.91 3.63
N TRP A 289 0.33 -17.19 3.89
CA TRP A 289 1.09 -17.85 4.96
C TRP A 289 2.58 -17.86 4.62
N LEU A 290 2.94 -18.18 3.37
CA LEU A 290 4.32 -18.27 2.91
C LEU A 290 5.01 -16.90 2.80
N ASP A 291 4.29 -15.85 2.41
CA ASP A 291 4.85 -14.48 2.30
C ASP A 291 5.02 -13.75 3.63
N GLY A 292 4.62 -14.36 4.73
CA GLY A 292 4.74 -13.82 6.09
C GLY A 292 3.76 -12.71 6.44
N SER A 293 2.74 -12.42 5.60
CA SER A 293 1.75 -11.35 5.88
C SER A 293 1.01 -11.57 7.20
N LEU A 294 0.66 -12.82 7.56
CA LEU A 294 0.03 -13.13 8.84
C LEU A 294 0.96 -12.86 10.03
N LEU A 295 2.24 -13.16 9.89
CA LEU A 295 3.21 -12.91 10.95
C LEU A 295 3.37 -11.40 11.22
N ARG A 296 3.24 -10.56 10.18
CA ARG A 296 3.30 -9.10 10.32
C ARG A 296 2.10 -8.50 11.04
N ILE A 297 0.99 -9.21 11.14
CA ILE A 297 -0.12 -8.80 12.02
C ILE A 297 0.33 -8.86 13.49
N LEU A 298 1.05 -9.90 13.90
CA LEU A 298 1.54 -10.05 15.27
C LEU A 298 2.82 -9.24 15.53
N PHE A 299 3.67 -9.09 14.52
CA PHE A 299 4.92 -8.34 14.57
C PHE A 299 4.89 -7.20 13.55
N PRO A 300 4.11 -6.13 13.82
CA PRO A 300 3.81 -5.07 12.86
C PRO A 300 4.92 -4.02 12.77
N PHE A 301 6.12 -4.45 12.39
CA PHE A 301 7.29 -3.59 12.21
C PHE A 301 7.49 -3.25 10.74
N ASN A 302 7.63 -1.98 10.42
CA ASN A 302 8.16 -1.56 9.14
C ASN A 302 9.66 -1.90 9.09
N ILE A 303 10.06 -2.82 8.21
CA ILE A 303 11.45 -3.31 8.14
C ILE A 303 12.43 -2.22 7.73
N ASP A 304 12.00 -1.25 6.93
CA ASP A 304 12.83 -0.13 6.46
C ASP A 304 13.09 0.91 7.56
N VAL A 305 12.34 0.84 8.67
CA VAL A 305 12.51 1.70 9.86
C VAL A 305 13.26 0.99 10.96
N PHE A 306 12.85 -0.24 11.29
CA PHE A 306 13.38 -0.98 12.45
C PHE A 306 14.50 -1.96 12.09
N GLY A 307 14.68 -2.27 10.80
CA GLY A 307 15.57 -3.34 10.37
C GLY A 307 15.03 -4.73 10.68
N SER A 308 15.81 -5.76 10.35
CA SER A 308 15.41 -7.16 10.54
C SER A 308 15.67 -7.69 11.96
N LYS A 309 16.59 -7.07 12.71
CA LYS A 309 17.00 -7.49 14.06
C LYS A 309 16.89 -6.31 15.03
N HIS A 310 15.91 -6.36 15.94
CA HIS A 310 15.72 -5.34 16.97
C HIS A 310 15.15 -5.93 18.26
N SER A 311 15.45 -5.30 19.41
CA SER A 311 15.06 -5.78 20.75
C SER A 311 13.55 -5.81 20.99
N LEU A 312 12.77 -4.93 20.34
CA LEU A 312 11.32 -4.88 20.50
C LEU A 312 10.62 -6.18 20.05
N SER A 313 11.16 -6.89 19.05
CA SER A 313 10.64 -8.18 18.62
C SER A 313 10.73 -9.23 19.71
N LEU A 314 11.85 -9.26 20.45
CA LEU A 314 12.02 -10.17 21.60
C LEU A 314 11.04 -9.79 22.71
N GLN A 315 10.90 -8.51 23.04
CA GLN A 315 9.96 -8.05 24.06
C GLN A 315 8.52 -8.45 23.74
N LEU A 316 8.07 -8.31 22.48
CA LEU A 316 6.74 -8.76 22.07
C LEU A 316 6.59 -10.28 22.24
N LYS A 317 7.58 -11.09 21.87
CA LYS A 317 7.54 -12.55 22.08
C LYS A 317 7.37 -12.89 23.55
N VAL A 318 8.10 -12.23 24.44
CA VAL A 318 7.98 -12.43 25.88
C VAL A 318 6.59 -12.08 26.39
N VAL A 319 6.04 -10.93 25.96
CA VAL A 319 4.68 -10.50 26.34
C VAL A 319 3.62 -11.48 25.80
N TYR A 320 3.73 -11.94 24.57
CA TYR A 320 2.79 -12.94 24.01
C TYR A 320 2.86 -14.26 24.77
N LEU A 321 4.07 -14.72 25.11
CA LEU A 321 4.23 -15.93 25.92
C LEU A 321 3.60 -15.73 27.31
N ALA A 322 3.83 -14.60 27.96
CA ALA A 322 3.21 -14.30 29.26
C ALA A 322 1.68 -14.25 29.18
N MET A 323 1.12 -13.66 28.13
CA MET A 323 -0.33 -13.66 27.88
C MET A 323 -0.87 -15.07 27.68
N LEU A 324 -0.18 -15.91 26.92
CA LEU A 324 -0.58 -17.29 26.67
C LEU A 324 -0.54 -18.11 27.96
N VAL A 325 0.54 -18.01 28.76
CA VAL A 325 0.67 -18.67 30.06
C VAL A 325 -0.43 -18.20 31.01
N ASN A 326 -0.70 -16.89 31.12
CA ASN A 326 -1.78 -16.34 31.93
C ASN A 326 -3.14 -16.90 31.54
N PHE A 327 -3.43 -16.97 30.24
CA PHE A 327 -4.69 -17.48 29.73
C PHE A 327 -4.85 -19.00 29.96
N THR A 328 -3.81 -19.78 29.65
CA THR A 328 -3.84 -21.26 29.87
C THR A 328 -3.98 -21.60 31.34
N THR A 329 -3.28 -20.90 32.22
CA THR A 329 -3.42 -21.04 33.67
C THR A 329 -4.86 -20.73 34.12
N ALA A 330 -5.46 -19.68 33.59
CA ALA A 330 -6.85 -19.35 33.86
C ALA A 330 -7.83 -20.46 33.39
N LEU A 331 -7.58 -21.07 32.23
CA LEU A 331 -8.41 -22.17 31.72
C LEU A 331 -8.31 -23.45 32.62
N VAL A 332 -7.13 -23.70 33.20
CA VAL A 332 -6.91 -24.87 34.05
C VAL A 332 -7.48 -24.68 35.46
N LEU A 333 -7.22 -23.51 36.07
CA LEU A 333 -7.48 -23.29 37.48
C LEU A 333 -8.81 -22.60 37.80
N ALA A 334 -9.38 -21.85 36.87
CA ALA A 334 -10.57 -21.05 37.14
C ALA A 334 -11.88 -21.82 36.99
N LYS A 335 -12.84 -21.56 37.89
CA LYS A 335 -14.22 -22.06 37.79
C LYS A 335 -14.93 -21.48 36.56
N SER A 336 -14.60 -20.25 36.13
CA SER A 336 -15.19 -19.54 34.99
C SER A 336 -14.49 -19.83 33.64
N ARG A 337 -13.73 -20.92 33.52
CA ARG A 337 -12.98 -21.31 32.32
C ARG A 337 -13.81 -21.32 31.03
N SER A 338 -15.05 -21.80 31.08
CA SER A 338 -15.94 -21.86 29.90
C SER A 338 -16.29 -20.47 29.38
N THR A 339 -16.43 -19.49 30.26
CA THR A 339 -16.73 -18.08 29.93
C THR A 339 -15.51 -17.41 29.30
N ALA A 340 -14.31 -17.63 29.87
CA ALA A 340 -13.05 -17.13 29.30
C ALA A 340 -12.81 -17.69 27.89
N ALA A 341 -13.02 -19.01 27.70
CA ALA A 341 -12.86 -19.66 26.41
C ALA A 341 -13.86 -19.13 25.35
N ARG A 342 -15.15 -18.95 25.72
CA ARG A 342 -16.19 -18.45 24.82
C ARG A 342 -15.95 -17.01 24.38
N GLY A 343 -15.48 -16.15 25.30
CA GLY A 343 -15.13 -14.77 24.97
C GLY A 343 -13.95 -14.65 24.01
N LEU A 344 -12.91 -15.49 24.22
CA LEU A 344 -11.80 -15.57 23.26
C LEU A 344 -12.25 -16.14 21.92
N LEU A 345 -13.09 -17.19 21.90
CA LEU A 345 -13.63 -17.78 20.68
C LEU A 345 -14.46 -16.75 19.89
N PHE A 346 -15.23 -15.91 20.60
CA PHE A 346 -15.95 -14.79 19.96
C PHE A 346 -14.98 -13.82 19.30
N ALA A 347 -13.94 -13.37 20.01
CA ALA A 347 -12.98 -12.40 19.49
C ALA A 347 -12.21 -12.95 18.26
N VAL A 348 -11.81 -14.24 18.29
CA VAL A 348 -11.19 -14.92 17.15
C VAL A 348 -12.18 -15.07 15.97
N GLY A 349 -13.40 -15.48 16.22
CA GLY A 349 -14.45 -15.58 15.19
C GLY A 349 -14.77 -14.22 14.57
N TRP A 350 -14.82 -13.14 15.37
CA TRP A 350 -14.98 -11.78 14.86
C TRP A 350 -13.78 -11.37 13.99
N LEU A 351 -12.55 -11.73 14.37
CA LEU A 351 -11.35 -11.47 13.54
C LEU A 351 -11.46 -12.15 12.17
N VAL A 352 -11.83 -13.44 12.15
CA VAL A 352 -12.02 -14.18 10.90
C VAL A 352 -13.05 -13.51 10.02
N LEU A 353 -14.25 -13.18 10.57
CA LEU A 353 -15.28 -12.47 9.84
C LEU A 353 -14.83 -11.11 9.31
N SER A 354 -14.04 -10.37 10.11
CA SER A 354 -13.53 -9.04 9.74
C SER A 354 -12.52 -9.08 8.59
N LEU A 355 -11.76 -10.16 8.45
CA LEU A 355 -10.74 -10.28 7.40
C LEU A 355 -11.28 -10.90 6.09
N LEU A 356 -12.43 -11.57 6.15
CA LEU A 356 -13.02 -12.26 5.00
C LEU A 356 -13.23 -11.38 3.75
N PRO A 357 -13.80 -10.15 3.83
CA PRO A 357 -14.07 -9.37 2.63
C PRO A 357 -12.82 -8.89 1.89
N THR A 358 -11.70 -8.77 2.59
CA THR A 358 -10.43 -8.25 2.02
C THR A 358 -9.38 -9.31 1.80
N TYR A 359 -9.66 -10.59 2.12
CA TYR A 359 -8.63 -11.65 2.06
C TYR A 359 -7.96 -11.78 0.67
N GLN A 360 -8.63 -11.39 -0.40
CA GLN A 360 -8.11 -11.44 -1.77
C GLN A 360 -7.02 -10.38 -2.03
N VAL A 361 -7.15 -9.22 -1.40
CA VAL A 361 -6.35 -8.03 -1.70
C VAL A 361 -5.34 -7.66 -0.62
N TRP A 362 -5.48 -8.17 0.62
CA TRP A 362 -4.53 -7.83 1.66
C TRP A 362 -3.21 -8.57 1.47
N ASN A 363 -2.25 -7.81 0.97
CA ASN A 363 -0.86 -8.18 0.94
C ASN A 363 -0.10 -7.20 1.82
N LEU A 364 0.24 -7.61 3.03
CA LEU A 364 0.97 -6.78 3.98
C LEU A 364 2.46 -6.92 3.69
N THR A 365 3.02 -5.92 3.00
CA THR A 365 4.45 -5.93 2.64
C THR A 365 5.35 -5.78 3.87
N PRO A 366 6.67 -6.07 3.77
CA PRO A 366 7.62 -5.80 4.85
C PRO A 366 7.68 -4.34 5.30
N ALA A 367 7.39 -3.40 4.42
CA ALA A 367 7.27 -1.98 4.72
C ALA A 367 5.85 -1.56 5.20
N LEU A 368 4.99 -2.54 5.53
CA LEU A 368 3.60 -2.39 6.00
C LEU A 368 2.64 -1.72 5.01
N GLN A 369 2.98 -1.64 3.73
CA GLN A 369 2.07 -1.23 2.70
C GLN A 369 0.90 -2.22 2.63
N GLY A 370 -0.34 -1.73 2.52
CA GLY A 370 -1.55 -2.55 2.57
C GLY A 370 -2.11 -2.76 3.98
N SER A 371 -1.55 -2.11 5.01
CA SER A 371 -2.05 -2.23 6.39
C SER A 371 -3.50 -1.76 6.54
N ARG A 372 -3.99 -0.87 5.68
CA ARG A 372 -5.40 -0.44 5.65
C ARG A 372 -6.39 -1.60 5.47
N PHE A 373 -6.00 -2.66 4.74
CA PHE A 373 -6.88 -3.82 4.54
C PHE A 373 -7.07 -4.67 5.80
N ILE A 374 -6.16 -4.53 6.77
CA ILE A 374 -6.22 -5.21 8.07
C ILE A 374 -6.89 -4.34 9.15
N TYR A 375 -6.99 -3.03 8.93
CA TYR A 375 -7.45 -2.06 9.93
C TYR A 375 -8.76 -2.47 10.61
N TYR A 376 -9.76 -2.92 9.86
CA TYR A 376 -11.04 -3.36 10.40
C TYR A 376 -10.89 -4.56 11.35
N GLY A 377 -9.96 -5.47 11.05
CA GLY A 377 -9.61 -6.63 11.88
C GLY A 377 -8.82 -6.27 13.15
N THR A 378 -8.28 -5.05 13.27
CA THR A 378 -7.52 -4.67 14.47
C THR A 378 -8.40 -4.48 15.70
N ALA A 379 -9.70 -4.21 15.54
CA ALA A 379 -10.66 -4.15 16.64
C ALA A 379 -10.78 -5.51 17.37
N PRO A 380 -11.11 -6.63 16.71
CA PRO A 380 -11.08 -7.94 17.36
C PRO A 380 -9.68 -8.37 17.82
N ILE A 381 -8.58 -7.97 17.17
CA ILE A 381 -7.22 -8.22 17.64
C ILE A 381 -6.98 -7.56 19.00
N ALA A 382 -7.36 -6.30 19.16
CA ALA A 382 -7.27 -5.59 20.44
C ALA A 382 -8.10 -6.29 21.55
N LEU A 383 -9.28 -6.79 21.19
CA LEU A 383 -10.11 -7.58 22.11
C LEU A 383 -9.43 -8.91 22.48
N ILE A 384 -8.81 -9.62 21.52
CA ILE A 384 -8.07 -10.86 21.78
C ILE A 384 -6.97 -10.60 22.81
N PHE A 385 -6.12 -9.59 22.59
CA PHE A 385 -5.05 -9.27 23.54
C PHE A 385 -5.59 -8.87 24.93
N ALA A 386 -6.62 -8.03 24.97
CA ALA A 386 -7.26 -7.67 26.23
C ALA A 386 -7.86 -8.90 26.94
N TRP A 387 -8.44 -9.85 26.20
CA TRP A 387 -9.00 -11.09 26.75
C TRP A 387 -7.92 -12.06 27.27
N LEU A 388 -6.77 -12.14 26.57
CA LEU A 388 -5.62 -12.93 27.03
C LEU A 388 -5.00 -12.34 28.30
N LEU A 389 -5.00 -11.02 28.46
CA LEU A 389 -4.52 -10.33 29.67
C LEU A 389 -5.47 -10.50 30.86
N PHE A 390 -6.78 -10.42 30.64
CA PHE A 390 -7.80 -10.41 31.66
C PHE A 390 -8.84 -11.53 31.46
N PRO A 391 -8.41 -12.82 31.49
CA PRO A 391 -9.31 -13.93 31.17
C PRO A 391 -10.33 -14.23 32.28
N THR A 392 -9.95 -14.10 33.57
CA THR A 392 -10.76 -14.41 34.75
C THR A 392 -10.43 -13.49 35.92
N GLU A 393 -11.35 -13.35 36.88
CA GLU A 393 -11.10 -12.61 38.10
C GLU A 393 -9.97 -13.23 38.93
N ALA A 394 -9.04 -12.40 39.38
CA ALA A 394 -7.93 -12.81 40.27
C ALA A 394 -8.19 -12.37 41.72
N ARG A 395 -9.43 -12.57 42.18
CA ARG A 395 -9.90 -12.03 43.50
C ARG A 395 -9.03 -12.47 44.68
N ASN A 396 -8.50 -13.67 44.63
CA ASN A 396 -7.62 -14.20 45.69
C ASN A 396 -6.13 -13.92 45.46
N TRP A 397 -5.77 -13.21 44.38
CA TRP A 397 -4.39 -12.97 43.96
C TRP A 397 -4.19 -11.50 43.54
N PRO A 398 -4.16 -10.55 44.50
CA PRO A 398 -4.02 -9.12 44.17
C PRO A 398 -2.72 -8.81 43.42
N VAL A 399 -1.64 -9.54 43.67
CA VAL A 399 -0.36 -9.42 42.92
C VAL A 399 -0.58 -9.76 41.45
N LEU A 400 -1.37 -10.79 41.11
CA LEU A 400 -1.65 -11.16 39.73
C LEU A 400 -2.45 -10.09 38.99
N SER A 401 -3.39 -9.41 39.67
CA SER A 401 -4.12 -8.28 39.09
C SER A 401 -3.18 -7.12 38.75
N SER A 402 -2.26 -6.79 39.66
CA SER A 402 -1.27 -5.74 39.42
C SER A 402 -0.28 -6.11 38.30
N LEU A 403 0.16 -7.35 38.22
CA LEU A 403 1.03 -7.85 37.13
C LEU A 403 0.32 -7.79 35.78
N ARG A 404 -0.97 -8.13 35.70
CA ARG A 404 -1.76 -8.02 34.45
C ARG A 404 -1.88 -6.58 33.98
N LEU A 405 -2.12 -5.63 34.90
CA LEU A 405 -2.17 -4.21 34.55
C LEU A 405 -0.82 -3.69 34.09
N ALA A 406 0.27 -4.08 34.78
CA ALA A 406 1.63 -3.74 34.37
C ALA A 406 1.98 -4.31 33.00
N ALA A 407 1.60 -5.58 32.72
CA ALA A 407 1.80 -6.20 31.42
C ALA A 407 0.99 -5.49 30.31
N ALA A 408 -0.25 -5.09 30.59
CA ALA A 408 -1.07 -4.33 29.65
C ALA A 408 -0.46 -2.94 29.33
N GLY A 409 0.03 -2.27 30.37
CA GLY A 409 0.75 -0.98 30.23
C GLY A 409 2.02 -1.13 29.42
N TRP A 410 2.86 -2.11 29.76
CA TRP A 410 4.11 -2.39 29.05
C TRP A 410 3.87 -2.76 27.57
N PHE A 411 2.91 -3.64 27.32
CA PHE A 411 2.50 -3.99 25.95
C PHE A 411 2.05 -2.77 25.15
N SER A 412 1.22 -1.91 25.75
CA SER A 412 0.77 -0.67 25.10
C SER A 412 1.91 0.28 24.81
N ILE A 413 2.92 0.38 25.69
CA ILE A 413 4.13 1.20 25.47
C ILE A 413 4.93 0.65 24.28
N ILE A 414 5.15 -0.67 24.22
CA ILE A 414 5.85 -1.30 23.07
C ILE A 414 5.12 -0.97 21.76
N LEU A 415 3.81 -1.17 21.72
CA LEU A 415 3.00 -0.88 20.53
C LEU A 415 3.05 0.62 20.18
N LEU A 416 3.05 1.52 21.16
CA LEU A 416 3.16 2.96 20.93
C LEU A 416 4.51 3.33 20.29
N ILE A 417 5.61 2.74 20.76
CA ILE A 417 6.94 2.94 20.16
C ILE A 417 6.95 2.48 18.70
N ILE A 418 6.37 1.30 18.44
CA ILE A 418 6.30 0.77 17.07
C ILE A 418 5.41 1.66 16.19
N THR A 419 4.26 2.11 16.69
CA THR A 419 3.34 2.99 15.96
C THR A 419 4.01 4.31 15.59
N THR A 420 4.70 4.94 16.53
CA THR A 420 5.42 6.19 16.26
C THR A 420 6.52 6.01 15.22
N GLY A 421 7.23 4.88 15.26
CA GLY A 421 8.22 4.52 14.22
C GLY A 421 7.56 4.29 12.85
N ASN A 422 6.47 3.52 12.79
CA ASN A 422 5.76 3.24 11.55
C ASN A 422 5.09 4.49 10.92
N ASN A 423 4.84 5.54 11.71
CA ASN A 423 4.32 6.80 11.19
C ASN A 423 5.42 7.66 10.51
N GLN A 424 6.71 7.45 10.81
CA GLN A 424 7.80 8.26 10.25
C GLN A 424 7.85 8.25 8.71
N PRO A 425 7.72 7.09 8.02
CA PRO A 425 7.68 7.07 6.55
C PRO A 425 6.58 7.97 5.97
N TRP A 426 5.39 7.93 6.55
CA TRP A 426 4.25 8.75 6.10
C TRP A 426 4.51 10.24 6.31
N ASN A 427 5.02 10.63 7.48
CA ASN A 427 5.36 12.02 7.78
C ASN A 427 6.47 12.56 6.85
N ASN A 428 7.48 11.73 6.57
CA ASN A 428 8.55 12.10 5.64
C ASN A 428 8.02 12.19 4.20
N ALA A 429 7.18 11.26 3.77
CA ALA A 429 6.54 11.29 2.45
C ALA A 429 5.71 12.58 2.26
N MET A 430 4.87 12.93 3.23
CA MET A 430 4.06 14.14 3.21
C MET A 430 4.92 15.41 3.11
N LYS A 431 6.02 15.46 3.88
CA LYS A 431 6.97 16.56 3.83
C LYS A 431 7.67 16.64 2.47
N GLU A 432 8.14 15.51 1.95
CA GLU A 432 8.83 15.43 0.66
C GLU A 432 7.92 15.90 -0.49
N VAL A 433 6.67 15.44 -0.55
CA VAL A 433 5.69 15.88 -1.57
C VAL A 433 5.41 17.38 -1.49
N SER A 434 5.28 17.93 -0.29
CA SER A 434 5.07 19.38 -0.10
C SER A 434 6.24 20.21 -0.60
N LEU A 435 7.48 19.79 -0.28
CA LEU A 435 8.71 20.47 -0.73
C LEU A 435 8.90 20.33 -2.25
N PHE A 436 8.67 19.12 -2.78
CA PHE A 436 8.71 18.86 -4.22
C PHE A 436 7.75 19.78 -4.99
N ARG A 437 6.47 19.84 -4.56
CA ARG A 437 5.49 20.73 -5.17
C ARG A 437 5.97 22.18 -5.17
N LYS A 438 6.48 22.67 -4.04
CA LYS A 438 6.96 24.05 -3.91
C LYS A 438 8.10 24.32 -4.89
N ALA A 439 9.12 23.47 -4.91
CA ALA A 439 10.29 23.61 -5.77
C ALA A 439 9.92 23.55 -7.26
N VAL A 440 9.07 22.59 -7.67
CA VAL A 440 8.62 22.48 -9.07
C VAL A 440 7.77 23.69 -9.46
N THR A 441 6.88 24.17 -8.57
CA THR A 441 6.05 25.35 -8.85
C THR A 441 6.91 26.60 -9.07
N GLU A 442 7.88 26.83 -8.20
CA GLU A 442 8.79 27.99 -8.29
C GLU A 442 9.59 27.96 -9.60
N GLN A 443 10.15 26.81 -9.98
CA GLN A 443 10.91 26.66 -11.23
C GLN A 443 10.00 26.81 -12.46
N ALA A 444 8.81 26.19 -12.48
CA ALA A 444 7.91 26.26 -13.61
C ALA A 444 7.33 27.66 -13.86
N LEU A 445 7.11 28.45 -12.80
CA LEU A 445 6.66 29.84 -12.91
C LEU A 445 7.77 30.78 -13.41
N ALA A 446 9.03 30.43 -13.14
CA ALA A 446 10.19 31.18 -13.64
C ALA A 446 10.52 30.93 -15.12
N LEU A 447 9.96 29.86 -15.73
CA LEU A 447 10.17 29.54 -17.14
C LEU A 447 9.40 30.50 -18.06
N LYS A 448 9.97 30.74 -19.25
CA LYS A 448 9.24 31.41 -20.33
C LYS A 448 8.03 30.57 -20.75
N PRO A 449 7.01 31.18 -21.39
CA PRO A 449 5.80 30.46 -21.81
C PRO A 449 6.05 29.23 -22.70
N GLU A 450 7.04 29.32 -23.57
CA GLU A 450 7.45 28.28 -24.53
C GLU A 450 8.32 27.17 -23.92
N ASP A 451 8.99 27.46 -22.79
CA ASP A 451 9.91 26.52 -22.16
C ASP A 451 9.14 25.49 -21.30
N LYS A 452 9.70 24.29 -21.22
CA LYS A 452 9.18 23.21 -20.40
C LYS A 452 10.21 22.69 -19.43
N LEU A 453 9.77 22.26 -18.28
CA LEU A 453 10.56 21.62 -17.22
C LEU A 453 10.46 20.10 -17.38
N SER A 454 11.59 19.44 -17.58
CA SER A 454 11.66 17.98 -17.62
C SER A 454 12.10 17.46 -16.27
N LEU A 455 11.29 16.55 -15.67
CA LEU A 455 11.54 16.03 -14.34
C LEU A 455 11.95 14.56 -14.37
N LEU A 456 13.03 14.25 -13.67
CA LEU A 456 13.45 12.90 -13.33
C LEU A 456 13.41 12.69 -11.81
N ASN A 457 13.30 11.44 -11.41
CA ASN A 457 13.33 11.01 -10.02
C ASN A 457 12.21 11.64 -9.17
N VAL A 458 11.01 11.75 -9.77
CA VAL A 458 9.80 12.21 -9.06
C VAL A 458 9.55 11.31 -7.85
N PRO A 459 9.24 11.86 -6.67
CA PRO A 459 9.06 11.07 -5.47
C PRO A 459 7.83 10.17 -5.58
N HIS A 460 8.04 8.84 -5.68
CA HIS A 460 7.01 7.84 -5.94
C HIS A 460 6.52 7.15 -4.66
N THR A 461 7.44 6.62 -3.87
CA THR A 461 7.16 5.98 -2.59
C THR A 461 8.28 6.28 -1.59
N TYR A 462 7.98 6.22 -0.29
CA TYR A 462 8.96 6.33 0.78
C TYR A 462 8.72 5.27 1.84
N ARG A 463 9.55 4.20 1.87
CA ARG A 463 9.51 3.13 2.87
C ARG A 463 8.09 2.59 3.11
N GLY A 464 7.35 2.31 2.03
CA GLY A 464 5.98 1.82 2.06
C GLY A 464 4.89 2.90 2.04
N ALA A 465 5.20 4.18 2.27
CA ALA A 465 4.25 5.26 2.10
C ALA A 465 4.14 5.66 0.61
N HIS A 466 2.92 5.70 0.09
CA HIS A 466 2.64 6.15 -1.27
C HIS A 466 2.79 7.66 -1.39
N MET A 467 3.31 8.14 -2.52
CA MET A 467 3.50 9.56 -2.79
C MET A 467 2.85 9.95 -4.12
N LEU A 468 3.63 10.11 -5.20
CA LEU A 468 3.17 10.52 -6.52
C LEU A 468 3.32 9.33 -7.49
N TYR A 469 2.42 8.36 -7.42
CA TYR A 469 2.63 7.07 -8.07
C TYR A 469 2.02 6.96 -9.49
N ASN A 470 1.39 8.02 -10.00
CA ASN A 470 0.88 8.05 -11.37
C ASN A 470 0.79 9.48 -11.92
N ALA A 471 0.58 9.60 -13.24
CA ALA A 471 0.47 10.89 -13.93
C ALA A 471 -0.72 11.73 -13.44
N ALA A 472 -1.83 11.10 -13.05
CA ALA A 472 -3.00 11.82 -12.55
C ALA A 472 -2.69 12.54 -11.24
N THR A 473 -1.92 11.93 -10.33
CA THR A 473 -1.51 12.60 -9.08
C THR A 473 -0.60 13.79 -9.35
N MET A 474 0.31 13.70 -10.33
CA MET A 474 1.17 14.81 -10.74
C MET A 474 0.38 15.95 -11.38
N SER A 475 -0.58 15.65 -12.25
CA SER A 475 -1.37 16.70 -12.93
C SER A 475 -2.19 17.52 -11.94
N VAL A 476 -2.79 16.87 -10.95
CA VAL A 476 -3.56 17.55 -9.90
C VAL A 476 -2.65 18.35 -8.97
N LEU A 477 -1.51 17.76 -8.53
CA LEU A 477 -0.54 18.43 -7.67
C LEU A 477 -0.09 19.77 -8.24
N LEU A 478 0.02 19.87 -9.58
CA LEU A 478 0.54 21.02 -10.31
C LEU A 478 -0.56 21.82 -11.04
N SER A 479 -1.81 21.70 -10.58
CA SER A 479 -2.98 22.41 -11.09
C SER A 479 -3.80 23.01 -9.94
N LYS A 480 -4.79 23.83 -10.29
CA LYS A 480 -5.77 24.31 -9.30
C LYS A 480 -6.51 23.13 -8.67
N PRO A 481 -6.88 23.19 -7.40
CA PRO A 481 -6.71 24.32 -6.47
C PRO A 481 -5.36 24.35 -5.73
N LEU A 482 -4.44 23.42 -5.99
CA LEU A 482 -3.20 23.25 -5.23
C LEU A 482 -2.08 24.20 -5.68
N THR A 483 -2.17 24.75 -6.90
CA THR A 483 -1.28 25.79 -7.42
C THR A 483 -2.11 27.00 -7.90
N PRO A 484 -1.54 28.22 -7.90
CA PRO A 484 -2.26 29.40 -8.38
C PRO A 484 -2.69 29.31 -9.83
N GLU A 485 -1.88 28.63 -10.66
CA GLU A 485 -2.09 28.40 -12.08
C GLU A 485 -1.93 26.92 -12.41
N ALA A 486 -2.50 26.49 -13.53
CA ALA A 486 -2.28 25.14 -14.06
C ALA A 486 -0.91 25.06 -14.74
N ILE A 487 0.13 24.71 -13.97
CA ILE A 487 1.52 24.63 -14.47
C ILE A 487 1.87 23.25 -15.04
N TYR A 488 1.00 22.27 -14.90
CA TYR A 488 1.27 20.89 -15.38
C TYR A 488 1.57 20.84 -16.89
N SER A 489 0.97 21.71 -17.69
CA SER A 489 1.24 21.81 -19.12
C SER A 489 2.69 22.21 -19.46
N LYS A 490 3.39 22.85 -18.51
CA LYS A 490 4.82 23.16 -18.61
C LYS A 490 5.73 22.01 -18.15
N ILE A 491 5.18 20.92 -17.62
CA ILE A 491 5.96 19.84 -17.06
C ILE A 491 5.98 18.66 -18.02
N ILE A 492 7.15 18.08 -18.21
CA ILE A 492 7.35 16.79 -18.86
C ILE A 492 7.82 15.81 -17.78
N SER A 493 6.93 14.93 -17.36
CA SER A 493 7.28 13.80 -16.51
C SER A 493 7.34 12.54 -17.36
N PHE A 494 8.36 11.72 -17.12
CA PHE A 494 8.59 10.47 -17.84
C PHE A 494 8.18 9.25 -17.03
N GLU A 495 7.63 9.47 -15.86
CA GLU A 495 7.13 8.38 -15.04
C GLU A 495 6.02 7.65 -15.78
N PRO A 496 5.99 6.30 -15.74
CA PRO A 496 4.92 5.56 -16.37
C PRO A 496 3.58 5.99 -15.78
N ALA A 497 2.60 6.23 -16.64
CA ALA A 497 1.26 6.65 -16.25
C ALA A 497 0.49 5.59 -15.44
N THR A 498 1.07 4.43 -15.25
CA THR A 498 0.51 3.27 -14.58
C THR A 498 1.61 2.56 -13.78
N PHE A 499 1.23 1.76 -12.80
CA PHE A 499 2.05 0.98 -11.88
C PHE A 499 3.18 0.16 -12.55
N GLY A 500 4.18 0.81 -13.10
CA GLY A 500 5.38 0.19 -13.61
C GLY A 500 6.54 0.28 -12.62
N ASP A 501 7.70 -0.22 -13.01
CA ASP A 501 8.92 -0.01 -12.25
C ASP A 501 9.21 1.50 -12.20
N PRO A 502 9.20 2.12 -11.00
CA PRO A 502 9.42 3.56 -10.88
C PRO A 502 10.82 4.00 -11.32
N ASP A 503 11.75 3.07 -11.48
CA ASP A 503 13.12 3.36 -11.92
C ASP A 503 13.30 3.34 -13.44
N LEU A 504 12.32 2.80 -14.20
CA LEU A 504 12.36 2.76 -15.65
C LEU A 504 11.62 3.94 -16.29
N ILE A 505 12.14 4.44 -17.40
CA ILE A 505 11.52 5.48 -18.22
C ILE A 505 11.62 5.10 -19.70
N ASN A 506 10.73 5.63 -20.53
CA ASN A 506 10.85 5.49 -21.98
C ASN A 506 11.87 6.50 -22.51
N ILE A 507 13.11 6.03 -22.74
CA ILE A 507 14.24 6.88 -23.12
C ILE A 507 14.06 7.56 -24.49
N SER A 508 13.46 6.87 -25.48
CA SER A 508 13.28 7.48 -26.80
C SER A 508 12.27 8.63 -26.75
N ARG A 509 11.20 8.46 -25.97
CA ARG A 509 10.25 9.53 -25.66
C ARG A 509 10.92 10.70 -24.93
N TRP A 510 11.71 10.38 -23.92
CA TRP A 510 12.44 11.38 -23.15
C TRP A 510 13.39 12.18 -24.05
N ARG A 511 14.24 11.50 -24.85
CA ARG A 511 15.15 12.14 -25.82
C ARG A 511 14.41 13.00 -26.85
N LYS A 512 13.25 12.54 -27.35
CA LYS A 512 12.42 13.30 -28.31
C LYS A 512 11.86 14.59 -27.72
N ARG A 513 11.51 14.60 -26.42
CA ARG A 513 10.88 15.73 -25.74
C ARG A 513 11.83 16.69 -25.04
N THR A 514 13.01 16.23 -24.64
CA THR A 514 14.00 17.06 -23.91
C THR A 514 14.85 17.94 -24.82
N GLY A 515 14.76 17.83 -26.14
CA GLY A 515 15.56 18.64 -27.09
C GLY A 515 15.47 20.16 -26.91
N HIS A 516 14.50 20.69 -26.18
CA HIS A 516 14.27 22.10 -25.91
C HIS A 516 13.98 22.41 -24.45
N THR A 517 14.31 21.52 -23.51
CA THR A 517 13.96 21.68 -22.10
C THR A 517 15.16 21.51 -21.20
N ALA A 518 15.19 22.27 -20.10
CA ALA A 518 16.15 22.01 -19.02
C ALA A 518 15.69 20.81 -18.20
N PRO A 519 16.45 19.70 -18.14
CA PRO A 519 16.15 18.57 -17.31
C PRO A 519 16.54 18.84 -15.85
N TYR A 520 15.67 18.44 -14.92
CA TYR A 520 15.89 18.52 -13.50
C TYR A 520 15.64 17.16 -12.84
N ARG A 521 16.32 16.89 -11.72
CA ARG A 521 16.08 15.75 -10.85
C ARG A 521 15.66 16.22 -9.47
N TRP A 522 14.84 15.43 -8.82
CA TRP A 522 14.59 15.58 -7.40
C TRP A 522 15.67 14.84 -6.59
N ASP A 523 16.41 15.56 -5.75
CA ASP A 523 17.35 14.97 -4.80
C ASP A 523 16.65 14.79 -3.44
N ARG A 524 16.46 13.53 -3.05
CA ARG A 524 15.82 13.17 -1.78
C ARG A 524 16.69 13.47 -0.57
N THR A 525 18.00 13.54 -0.73
CA THR A 525 18.93 13.76 0.38
C THR A 525 18.89 15.21 0.82
N THR A 526 18.92 16.11 -0.15
CA THR A 526 18.89 17.57 0.07
C THR A 526 17.46 18.12 0.08
N MET A 527 16.47 17.36 -0.41
CA MET A 527 15.08 17.80 -0.63
C MET A 527 15.01 19.01 -1.56
N THR A 528 15.81 19.02 -2.63
CA THR A 528 15.92 20.08 -3.62
C THR A 528 15.73 19.59 -5.04
N LEU A 529 15.29 20.51 -5.91
CA LEU A 529 15.22 20.28 -7.35
C LEU A 529 16.52 20.77 -8.00
N GLU A 530 17.29 19.86 -8.55
CA GLU A 530 18.62 20.15 -9.11
C GLU A 530 18.63 20.01 -10.62
N PRO A 531 19.30 20.93 -11.36
CA PRO A 531 19.45 20.78 -12.80
C PRO A 531 20.37 19.59 -13.13
N ILE A 532 20.02 18.85 -14.18
CA ILE A 532 20.86 17.78 -14.73
C ILE A 532 21.67 18.36 -15.89
N VAL A 533 22.97 18.32 -15.76
CA VAL A 533 23.88 18.76 -16.82
C VAL A 533 24.39 17.52 -17.55
N PHE A 534 23.91 17.30 -18.77
CA PHE A 534 24.43 16.26 -19.66
C PHE A 534 25.70 16.77 -20.33
N ALA A 535 26.82 16.49 -19.70
CA ALA A 535 28.16 16.85 -20.18
C ALA A 535 28.98 15.59 -20.38
N GLY A 536 30.10 15.73 -21.08
CA GLY A 536 31.02 14.63 -21.35
C GLY A 536 30.95 14.11 -22.78
N GLU A 537 31.76 13.10 -23.04
CA GLU A 537 31.91 12.49 -24.35
C GLU A 537 30.79 11.49 -24.64
N ASN A 538 30.42 11.40 -25.91
CA ASN A 538 29.46 10.41 -26.40
C ASN A 538 30.17 9.14 -26.95
N ASN A 539 31.44 8.98 -26.64
CA ASN A 539 32.24 7.85 -27.11
C ASN A 539 32.02 6.61 -26.25
N ASN A 540 32.13 5.44 -26.87
CA ASN A 540 32.11 4.19 -26.16
C ASN A 540 33.36 4.08 -25.28
N VAL A 541 33.17 3.61 -24.04
CA VAL A 541 34.26 3.29 -23.11
C VAL A 541 34.63 1.82 -23.32
N ASN A 542 35.94 1.56 -23.42
CA ASN A 542 36.46 0.20 -23.46
C ASN A 542 37.62 0.12 -22.45
N LEU A 543 37.45 -0.68 -21.41
CA LEU A 543 38.44 -0.85 -20.35
C LEU A 543 38.99 -2.28 -20.38
N PRO A 544 40.33 -2.43 -20.11
CA PRO A 544 41.01 -3.73 -20.17
C PRO A 544 40.53 -4.67 -19.04
N GLY A 545 40.93 -5.93 -19.17
CA GLY A 545 40.61 -6.97 -18.19
C GLY A 545 41.19 -6.73 -16.79
N LEU A 546 40.57 -7.34 -15.81
CA LEU A 546 40.88 -7.18 -14.38
C LEU A 546 40.41 -8.39 -13.55
N ASP A 547 40.96 -8.53 -12.36
CA ASP A 547 40.55 -9.55 -11.39
C ASP A 547 39.68 -8.96 -10.27
N LEU A 548 38.52 -9.59 -9.98
CA LEU A 548 37.64 -9.23 -8.89
C LEU A 548 37.66 -10.31 -7.80
N SER A 549 37.60 -9.89 -6.55
CA SER A 549 37.33 -10.75 -5.37
C SER A 549 36.36 -10.04 -4.44
N GLU A 550 35.83 -10.71 -3.43
CA GLU A 550 34.96 -10.06 -2.41
C GLU A 550 35.66 -8.93 -1.65
N GLN A 551 36.99 -8.93 -1.61
CA GLN A 551 37.79 -7.91 -0.92
C GLN A 551 38.31 -6.81 -1.85
N THR A 552 38.20 -6.97 -3.17
CA THR A 552 38.73 -6.02 -4.16
C THR A 552 37.63 -5.48 -5.05
N GLN A 553 37.63 -4.17 -5.25
CA GLN A 553 36.80 -3.49 -6.23
C GLN A 553 37.64 -3.03 -7.39
N PHE A 554 37.11 -3.11 -8.60
CA PHE A 554 37.69 -2.40 -9.73
C PHE A 554 37.14 -0.96 -9.74
N ILE A 555 38.04 -0.01 -9.95
CA ILE A 555 37.70 1.39 -10.11
C ILE A 555 38.28 1.81 -11.45
N SER A 556 37.43 2.29 -12.37
CA SER A 556 37.93 2.80 -13.68
C SER A 556 38.82 4.00 -13.49
N PRO A 557 39.70 4.28 -14.48
CA PRO A 557 40.29 5.61 -14.60
C PRO A 557 39.20 6.69 -14.62
N GLU A 558 39.59 7.93 -14.44
CA GLU A 558 38.69 9.06 -14.59
C GLU A 558 38.09 9.10 -16.00
N LEU A 559 36.75 9.15 -16.07
CA LEU A 559 35.98 9.17 -17.29
C LEU A 559 35.33 10.54 -17.49
N SER A 560 34.90 10.82 -18.69
CA SER A 560 34.04 11.95 -19.02
C SER A 560 32.93 11.47 -19.93
N LEU A 561 32.07 10.56 -19.40
CA LEU A 561 31.02 9.92 -20.18
C LEU A 561 29.70 10.63 -19.98
N ASN A 562 29.01 11.01 -21.07
CA ASN A 562 27.66 11.50 -21.04
C ASN A 562 26.69 10.34 -20.71
N ALA A 563 25.87 10.48 -19.66
CA ALA A 563 24.93 9.45 -19.25
C ALA A 563 23.88 9.09 -20.31
N GLN A 564 23.66 9.94 -21.30
CA GLN A 564 22.77 9.66 -22.44
C GLN A 564 23.41 8.84 -23.56
N ALA A 565 24.74 8.71 -23.58
CA ALA A 565 25.43 8.07 -24.68
C ALA A 565 25.25 6.55 -24.72
N PRO A 566 25.50 5.78 -23.63
CA PRO A 566 25.37 4.34 -23.68
C PRO A 566 23.92 3.89 -23.44
N ASP A 567 23.50 2.88 -24.17
CA ASP A 567 22.30 2.13 -23.86
C ASP A 567 22.59 0.98 -22.88
N TYR A 568 23.82 0.47 -22.89
CA TYR A 568 24.26 -0.61 -22.01
C TYR A 568 25.72 -0.50 -21.59
N VAL A 569 26.01 -1.22 -20.52
CA VAL A 569 27.38 -1.52 -20.06
C VAL A 569 27.53 -3.03 -20.04
N ASP A 570 28.50 -3.57 -20.80
CA ASP A 570 28.83 -5.00 -20.84
C ASP A 570 30.08 -5.28 -20.01
N VAL A 571 29.99 -6.29 -19.14
CA VAL A 571 31.12 -6.91 -18.47
C VAL A 571 31.43 -8.23 -19.21
N LEU A 572 32.62 -8.30 -19.79
CA LEU A 572 33.05 -9.45 -20.58
C LEU A 572 33.69 -10.50 -19.67
N LEU A 573 33.18 -11.71 -19.73
CA LEU A 573 33.50 -12.82 -18.82
C LEU A 573 33.84 -14.09 -19.59
N ASP A 574 34.68 -14.93 -18.95
CA ASP A 574 34.90 -16.27 -19.46
C ASP A 574 33.73 -17.20 -19.13
N ASN A 575 33.22 -17.91 -20.12
CA ASN A 575 32.10 -18.84 -19.98
C ASN A 575 32.36 -19.97 -18.98
N ALA A 576 33.61 -20.39 -18.77
CA ALA A 576 33.96 -21.39 -17.77
C ALA A 576 33.73 -20.87 -16.35
N GLN A 577 34.03 -19.59 -16.09
CA GLN A 577 33.82 -18.94 -14.79
C GLN A 577 32.33 -18.67 -14.52
N ILE A 578 31.55 -18.28 -15.54
CA ILE A 578 30.09 -18.11 -15.43
C ILE A 578 29.43 -19.42 -14.98
N LYS A 579 29.80 -20.56 -15.58
CA LYS A 579 29.29 -21.88 -15.22
C LYS A 579 29.72 -22.32 -13.82
N ARG A 580 30.88 -21.88 -13.36
CA ARG A 580 31.45 -22.24 -12.06
C ARG A 580 30.76 -21.49 -10.91
N TRP A 581 30.35 -20.24 -11.09
CA TRP A 581 29.74 -19.40 -10.05
C TRP A 581 28.47 -18.67 -10.53
N PRO A 582 27.44 -19.36 -11.00
CA PRO A 582 26.27 -18.74 -11.61
C PRO A 582 25.47 -17.82 -10.64
N GLU A 583 25.56 -18.09 -9.34
CA GLU A 583 24.86 -17.32 -8.29
C GLU A 583 25.67 -16.14 -7.76
N ALA A 584 26.96 -16.01 -8.12
CA ALA A 584 27.75 -14.85 -7.73
C ALA A 584 27.21 -13.59 -8.44
N VAL A 585 27.17 -12.48 -7.71
CA VAL A 585 26.53 -11.23 -8.17
C VAL A 585 27.58 -10.16 -8.43
N ILE A 586 27.65 -9.65 -9.66
CA ILE A 586 28.41 -8.44 -10.00
C ILE A 586 27.51 -7.22 -9.79
N THR A 587 28.07 -6.21 -9.11
CA THR A 587 27.46 -4.88 -8.96
C THR A 587 28.28 -3.87 -9.74
N LEU A 588 27.64 -3.23 -10.73
CA LEU A 588 28.14 -2.06 -11.44
C LEU A 588 27.69 -0.81 -10.68
N THR A 589 28.61 0.05 -10.33
CA THR A 589 28.36 1.36 -9.74
C THR A 589 28.86 2.45 -10.67
N ALA A 590 28.04 3.44 -11.00
CA ALA A 590 28.41 4.63 -11.72
C ALA A 590 28.41 5.84 -10.78
N LEU A 591 29.41 6.68 -10.87
CA LEU A 591 29.62 7.86 -10.04
C LEU A 591 29.66 9.12 -10.92
N ALA A 592 28.90 10.13 -10.52
CA ALA A 592 28.92 11.47 -11.11
C ALA A 592 29.92 12.40 -10.40
N PRO A 593 30.36 13.51 -11.03
CA PRO A 593 31.18 14.54 -10.39
C PRO A 593 30.53 15.15 -9.13
N SER A 594 29.23 15.11 -9.05
CA SER A 594 28.42 15.56 -7.90
C SER A 594 28.39 14.56 -6.72
N ASN A 595 29.17 13.47 -6.78
CA ASN A 595 29.14 12.32 -5.85
C ASN A 595 27.82 11.53 -5.83
N LEU A 596 26.93 11.76 -6.77
CA LEU A 596 25.77 10.89 -6.98
C LEU A 596 26.22 9.55 -7.52
N GLN A 597 25.53 8.50 -7.09
CA GLN A 597 25.82 7.13 -7.49
C GLN A 597 24.55 6.42 -7.92
N CYS A 598 24.66 5.51 -8.87
CA CYS A 598 23.66 4.50 -9.13
C CYS A 598 24.30 3.12 -9.20
N HIS A 599 23.52 2.08 -8.84
CA HIS A 599 24.00 0.71 -8.70
C HIS A 599 23.09 -0.24 -9.47
N PHE A 600 23.73 -1.18 -10.19
CA PHE A 600 23.05 -2.26 -10.89
C PHE A 600 23.67 -3.58 -10.47
N SER A 601 22.89 -4.57 -10.09
CA SER A 601 23.40 -5.87 -9.64
C SER A 601 22.79 -7.00 -10.46
N LEU A 602 23.64 -7.86 -11.03
CA LEU A 602 23.22 -9.02 -11.80
C LEU A 602 24.01 -10.27 -11.38
N PRO A 603 23.35 -11.43 -11.26
CA PRO A 603 24.06 -12.70 -11.07
C PRO A 603 24.77 -13.13 -12.35
N LEU A 604 25.94 -13.79 -12.23
CA LEU A 604 26.72 -14.28 -13.36
C LEU A 604 25.94 -15.19 -14.30
N GLY A 605 25.01 -15.99 -13.75
CA GLY A 605 24.13 -16.86 -14.52
C GLY A 605 23.20 -16.13 -15.52
N LYS A 606 23.11 -14.79 -15.42
CA LYS A 606 22.41 -13.95 -16.41
C LYS A 606 23.29 -13.52 -17.59
N ALA A 607 24.59 -13.86 -17.59
CA ALA A 607 25.46 -13.58 -18.71
C ALA A 607 24.95 -14.33 -19.98
N ARG A 608 25.18 -13.69 -21.10
CA ARG A 608 24.81 -14.22 -22.42
C ARG A 608 25.76 -15.37 -22.81
N ALA A 609 25.36 -16.18 -23.80
CA ALA A 609 26.17 -17.29 -24.30
C ALA A 609 27.53 -16.87 -24.86
N ASP A 610 27.66 -15.59 -25.26
CA ASP A 610 28.91 -14.99 -25.77
C ASP A 610 29.81 -14.42 -24.64
N GLY A 611 29.47 -14.65 -23.36
CA GLY A 611 30.24 -14.22 -22.21
C GLY A 611 29.97 -12.79 -21.73
N HIS A 612 29.02 -12.07 -22.32
CA HIS A 612 28.69 -10.71 -21.94
C HIS A 612 27.63 -10.69 -20.83
N LEU A 613 27.95 -10.09 -19.68
CA LEU A 613 26.98 -9.74 -18.64
C LEU A 613 26.55 -8.28 -18.87
N ARG A 614 25.35 -8.10 -19.42
CA ARG A 614 24.84 -6.80 -19.87
C ARG A 614 23.99 -6.11 -18.82
N PHE A 615 24.38 -4.88 -18.50
CA PHE A 615 23.60 -3.93 -17.72
C PHE A 615 22.95 -2.92 -18.68
N ASP A 616 21.64 -3.02 -18.87
CA ASP A 616 20.87 -2.05 -19.66
C ASP A 616 20.62 -0.81 -18.78
N VAL A 617 21.24 0.33 -19.16
CA VAL A 617 21.28 1.51 -18.30
C VAL A 617 20.47 2.69 -18.83
N SER A 618 20.20 2.73 -20.13
CA SER A 618 19.57 3.90 -20.77
C SER A 618 18.16 4.21 -20.32
N GLU A 619 17.42 3.23 -19.85
CA GLU A 619 16.05 3.41 -19.38
C GLU A 619 15.93 3.63 -17.86
N HIS A 620 17.04 3.55 -17.13
CA HIS A 620 17.05 3.81 -15.71
C HIS A 620 17.17 5.30 -15.40
N LYS A 621 16.13 5.84 -14.74
CA LYS A 621 16.14 7.27 -14.36
C LYS A 621 17.29 7.64 -13.44
N GLN A 622 17.75 6.72 -12.58
CA GLN A 622 18.90 6.96 -11.70
C GLN A 622 20.20 7.12 -12.48
N TRP A 623 20.42 6.34 -13.55
CA TRP A 623 21.55 6.51 -14.45
C TRP A 623 21.51 7.85 -15.18
N LEU A 624 20.37 8.19 -15.74
CA LEU A 624 20.17 9.46 -16.45
C LEU A 624 20.29 10.68 -15.53
N ALA A 625 19.86 10.52 -14.27
CA ALA A 625 19.99 11.57 -13.26
C ALA A 625 21.45 11.93 -12.89
N LEU A 626 22.43 11.08 -13.23
CA LEU A 626 23.84 11.39 -13.07
C LEU A 626 24.29 12.52 -14.00
N GLY A 627 23.71 12.61 -15.20
CA GLY A 627 24.06 13.59 -16.22
C GLY A 627 25.43 13.29 -16.87
N GLN A 628 26.52 13.44 -16.12
CA GLN A 628 27.88 13.05 -16.47
C GLN A 628 28.38 11.97 -15.52
N ILE A 629 29.11 10.99 -16.06
CA ILE A 629 29.73 9.91 -15.31
C ILE A 629 31.24 10.07 -15.37
N ASN A 630 31.85 10.18 -14.20
CA ASN A 630 33.32 10.32 -14.09
C ASN A 630 34.02 9.02 -13.70
N GLN A 631 33.27 8.03 -13.21
CA GLN A 631 33.84 6.77 -12.76
C GLN A 631 32.86 5.62 -12.84
N LEU A 632 33.33 4.43 -13.22
CA LEU A 632 32.62 3.15 -13.14
C LEU A 632 33.38 2.24 -12.17
N THR A 633 32.63 1.54 -11.31
CA THR A 633 33.19 0.60 -10.34
C THR A 633 32.50 -0.74 -10.47
N LEU A 634 33.26 -1.84 -10.42
CA LEU A 634 32.74 -3.19 -10.33
C LEU A 634 33.11 -3.81 -8.98
N SER A 635 32.17 -4.49 -8.37
CA SER A 635 32.36 -5.32 -7.20
C SER A 635 31.64 -6.67 -7.37
N ILE A 636 32.08 -7.69 -6.64
CA ILE A 636 31.47 -9.02 -6.71
C ILE A 636 31.15 -9.52 -5.30
N GLN A 637 30.07 -10.28 -5.18
CA GLN A 637 29.65 -10.96 -3.96
C GLN A 637 29.31 -12.43 -4.27
N GLY A 638 29.46 -13.32 -3.29
CA GLY A 638 29.14 -14.74 -3.42
C GLY A 638 30.31 -15.61 -3.90
N LEU A 639 31.57 -15.11 -3.82
CA LEU A 639 32.79 -15.90 -3.98
C LEU A 639 33.37 -16.27 -2.62
N ALA A 640 34.09 -17.40 -2.53
CA ALA A 640 34.90 -17.67 -1.34
C ALA A 640 36.12 -16.73 -1.26
N ALA A 641 36.62 -16.48 -0.05
CA ALA A 641 37.63 -15.45 0.23
C ALA A 641 38.93 -15.53 -0.62
N GLU A 642 39.29 -16.72 -1.12
CA GLU A 642 40.48 -16.93 -1.96
C GLU A 642 40.18 -16.99 -3.46
N GLN A 643 38.90 -16.91 -3.84
CA GLN A 643 38.47 -17.00 -5.25
C GLN A 643 38.52 -15.65 -5.91
N ARG A 644 38.93 -15.65 -7.21
CA ARG A 644 38.96 -14.47 -8.05
C ARG A 644 38.21 -14.72 -9.35
N LEU A 645 37.42 -13.74 -9.77
CA LEU A 645 36.78 -13.69 -11.07
C LEU A 645 37.63 -12.85 -12.00
N HIS A 646 38.09 -13.44 -13.09
CA HIS A 646 38.77 -12.73 -14.15
C HIS A 646 37.75 -12.11 -15.11
N VAL A 647 37.68 -10.78 -15.13
CA VAL A 647 36.90 -9.98 -16.08
C VAL A 647 37.77 -9.69 -17.28
N LEU A 648 37.35 -10.06 -18.49
CA LEU A 648 38.10 -9.86 -19.72
C LEU A 648 38.09 -8.40 -20.16
N GLY A 649 37.05 -7.64 -19.79
CA GLY A 649 36.93 -6.23 -20.11
C GLY A 649 35.59 -5.65 -19.68
N LEU A 650 35.48 -4.32 -19.71
CA LEU A 650 34.24 -3.57 -19.54
C LEU A 650 34.06 -2.63 -20.71
N GLU A 651 32.92 -2.70 -21.39
CA GLU A 651 32.63 -1.85 -22.53
C GLU A 651 31.24 -1.21 -22.42
N THR A 652 31.09 0.00 -22.95
CA THR A 652 29.79 0.64 -23.14
C THR A 652 29.43 0.63 -24.62
N GLY A 653 28.12 0.53 -24.89
CA GLY A 653 27.61 0.55 -26.26
C GLY A 653 26.21 1.12 -26.35
N ASN A 654 25.74 1.32 -27.58
CA ASN A 654 24.39 1.76 -27.85
C ASN A 654 23.65 0.82 -28.81
N LEU A 655 22.32 0.85 -28.72
CA LEU A 655 21.42 0.06 -29.55
C LEU A 655 20.85 0.89 -30.71
N GLN A 656 21.42 2.06 -30.96
CA GLN A 656 20.96 2.95 -32.01
C GLN A 656 21.08 2.25 -33.37
N GLY A 657 19.95 2.18 -34.08
CA GLY A 657 19.90 1.47 -35.35
C GLY A 657 19.76 -0.07 -35.26
N GLN A 658 19.61 -0.64 -34.05
CA GLN A 658 19.43 -2.10 -33.86
C GLN A 658 18.03 -2.47 -33.32
N ARG A 659 17.26 -1.50 -32.85
CA ARG A 659 15.91 -1.75 -32.28
C ARG A 659 14.81 -1.49 -33.33
N PRO A 660 13.80 -2.34 -33.40
CA PRO A 660 12.58 -2.05 -34.12
C PRO A 660 11.96 -0.73 -33.68
N LYS A 661 11.22 -0.10 -34.58
CA LYS A 661 10.45 1.12 -34.29
C LYS A 661 8.98 0.81 -34.26
N ILE A 662 8.27 1.41 -33.32
CA ILE A 662 6.80 1.45 -33.26
C ILE A 662 6.40 2.87 -32.85
N GLU A 663 5.43 3.43 -33.56
CA GLU A 663 4.92 4.77 -33.33
C GLU A 663 3.40 4.78 -33.50
N SER A 664 2.72 5.67 -32.79
CA SER A 664 1.29 5.92 -33.03
C SER A 664 1.07 6.51 -34.41
N ASP A 665 -0.02 6.13 -35.05
CA ASP A 665 -0.51 6.89 -36.21
C ASP A 665 -1.26 8.13 -35.69
N GLU A 666 -0.62 9.29 -35.77
CA GLU A 666 -1.15 10.57 -35.23
C GLU A 666 -2.52 10.97 -35.77
N LYS A 667 -2.98 10.36 -36.88
CA LYS A 667 -4.30 10.58 -37.44
C LYS A 667 -5.41 9.90 -36.67
N THR A 668 -5.11 8.82 -35.99
CA THR A 668 -6.07 7.94 -35.31
C THR A 668 -5.76 7.71 -33.83
N LEU A 669 -4.50 7.87 -33.43
CA LEU A 669 -4.01 7.60 -32.10
C LEU A 669 -3.03 8.70 -31.66
N VAL A 670 -3.51 9.63 -30.83
CA VAL A 670 -2.76 10.83 -30.44
C VAL A 670 -2.21 10.69 -29.04
N GLU A 671 -0.94 10.98 -28.90
CA GLU A 671 -0.27 11.05 -27.59
C GLU A 671 -0.65 12.36 -26.90
N ASP A 672 -1.36 12.26 -25.76
CA ASP A 672 -1.54 13.37 -24.84
C ASP A 672 -0.27 13.55 -23.98
N GLY A 673 -0.09 14.71 -23.39
CA GLY A 673 1.15 15.09 -22.69
C GLY A 673 1.65 14.13 -21.60
N ASP A 674 0.84 13.15 -21.18
CA ASP A 674 1.18 12.12 -20.21
C ASP A 674 1.87 10.87 -20.80
N GLY A 675 2.03 10.86 -22.14
CA GLY A 675 2.70 9.74 -22.80
C GLY A 675 1.84 8.55 -23.12
N ILE A 676 0.53 8.69 -23.02
CA ILE A 676 -0.44 7.70 -23.41
C ILE A 676 -1.10 8.14 -24.71
N CYS A 677 -1.16 7.23 -25.67
CA CYS A 677 -1.85 7.46 -26.91
C CYS A 677 -3.34 7.15 -26.76
N ARG A 678 -4.22 8.09 -27.17
CA ARG A 678 -5.69 7.93 -27.10
C ARG A 678 -6.33 7.99 -28.47
N PRO A 679 -7.40 7.18 -28.73
CA PRO A 679 -8.07 7.18 -30.02
C PRO A 679 -8.76 8.50 -30.33
N ARG A 680 -8.68 8.96 -31.59
CA ARG A 680 -9.44 10.10 -32.12
C ARG A 680 -10.47 9.61 -33.14
N GLY A 681 -11.68 9.26 -32.70
CA GLY A 681 -12.88 9.08 -33.52
C GLY A 681 -12.84 8.03 -34.65
N LYS A 682 -11.74 7.29 -34.82
CA LYS A 682 -11.54 6.20 -35.77
C LYS A 682 -10.86 5.02 -35.09
N MET A 683 -10.88 3.87 -35.76
CA MET A 683 -10.14 2.71 -35.29
C MET A 683 -8.65 3.09 -35.10
N PRO A 684 -8.08 2.92 -33.90
CA PRO A 684 -6.70 3.30 -33.64
C PRO A 684 -5.75 2.46 -34.50
N SER A 685 -4.67 3.08 -34.98
CA SER A 685 -3.65 2.45 -35.82
C SER A 685 -2.25 2.89 -35.41
N PHE A 686 -1.27 2.11 -35.81
CA PHE A 686 0.15 2.33 -35.51
C PHE A 686 1.03 2.12 -36.75
N ASN A 687 2.23 2.68 -36.69
CA ASN A 687 3.28 2.51 -37.68
C ASN A 687 4.41 1.69 -37.07
N TYR A 688 5.08 0.84 -37.87
CA TYR A 688 6.20 0.06 -37.39
C TYR A 688 7.28 -0.17 -38.48
N ASP A 689 8.51 -0.40 -38.03
CA ASP A 689 9.63 -0.79 -38.87
C ASP A 689 10.58 -1.76 -38.10
N VAL A 690 10.65 -3.00 -38.55
CA VAL A 690 11.55 -4.03 -38.02
C VAL A 690 12.67 -4.38 -39.02
N SER A 691 12.72 -3.71 -40.18
CA SER A 691 13.70 -3.99 -41.25
C SER A 691 15.13 -3.68 -40.85
N ILE A 692 15.31 -2.92 -39.78
CA ILE A 692 16.61 -2.56 -39.23
C ILE A 692 17.33 -3.76 -38.54
N VAL A 693 16.59 -4.79 -38.17
CA VAL A 693 17.15 -5.97 -37.49
C VAL A 693 17.73 -6.93 -38.54
N PRO A 694 19.04 -7.22 -38.49
CA PRO A 694 19.66 -8.15 -39.42
C PRO A 694 19.02 -9.54 -39.35
N GLY A 695 18.70 -10.13 -40.53
CA GLY A 695 18.05 -11.43 -40.59
C GLY A 695 16.53 -11.42 -40.42
N ALA A 696 15.91 -10.24 -40.22
CA ALA A 696 14.47 -10.12 -40.13
C ALA A 696 13.77 -10.55 -41.43
N VAL A 697 12.71 -11.35 -41.30
CA VAL A 697 11.86 -11.80 -42.42
C VAL A 697 10.42 -11.28 -42.22
N SER A 698 9.97 -11.15 -40.97
CA SER A 698 8.66 -10.67 -40.63
C SER A 698 8.69 -9.93 -39.28
N ALA A 699 7.61 -9.18 -38.99
CA ALA A 699 7.45 -8.49 -37.71
C ALA A 699 6.58 -9.31 -36.75
N TYR A 700 6.89 -9.21 -35.49
CA TYR A 700 6.14 -9.76 -34.36
C TYR A 700 5.66 -8.65 -33.47
N VAL A 701 4.39 -8.61 -33.15
CA VAL A 701 3.77 -7.66 -32.23
C VAL A 701 3.21 -8.40 -31.04
N GLU A 702 3.40 -7.85 -29.85
CA GLU A 702 2.73 -8.32 -28.65
C GLU A 702 2.15 -7.14 -27.86
N VAL A 703 1.01 -7.41 -27.24
CA VAL A 703 0.28 -6.45 -26.41
C VAL A 703 0.08 -7.03 -25.03
N SER A 704 0.31 -6.25 -24.01
CA SER A 704 0.05 -6.64 -22.62
C SER A 704 -0.62 -5.51 -21.85
N LYS A 705 -1.06 -5.80 -20.62
CA LYS A 705 -1.38 -4.75 -19.66
C LYS A 705 -0.09 -4.07 -19.19
N PRO A 706 -0.14 -2.77 -18.85
CA PRO A 706 0.99 -2.13 -18.16
C PRO A 706 1.34 -2.97 -16.93
N ASN A 707 2.61 -3.11 -16.61
CA ASN A 707 3.20 -3.85 -15.49
C ASN A 707 3.53 -5.33 -15.74
N SER A 708 2.91 -6.03 -16.67
CA SER A 708 3.27 -7.42 -16.94
C SER A 708 4.67 -7.58 -17.56
N TRP A 709 5.20 -6.53 -18.20
CA TRP A 709 6.54 -6.54 -18.78
C TRP A 709 7.63 -5.97 -17.87
N PHE A 710 7.28 -5.11 -16.94
CA PHE A 710 8.26 -4.49 -16.03
C PHE A 710 8.87 -5.47 -15.03
N GLU A 711 8.13 -6.51 -14.63
CA GLU A 711 8.68 -7.61 -13.83
C GLU A 711 9.72 -8.44 -14.60
N HIS A 712 9.62 -8.49 -15.94
CA HIS A 712 10.54 -9.21 -16.83
C HIS A 712 11.54 -8.32 -17.55
N TYR A 713 11.35 -7.01 -17.48
CA TYR A 713 12.21 -6.00 -18.11
C TYR A 713 13.50 -5.73 -17.34
N SER A 714 13.70 -6.39 -16.21
CA SER A 714 14.93 -6.25 -15.43
C SER A 714 16.15 -6.64 -16.27
N GLY A 715 16.51 -5.77 -17.20
CA GLY A 715 17.81 -5.71 -17.79
C GLY A 715 18.02 -6.24 -19.20
N SER A 716 17.02 -6.58 -19.99
CA SER A 716 17.33 -7.06 -21.34
C SER A 716 16.25 -6.73 -22.38
N PHE A 717 16.50 -5.72 -23.22
CA PHE A 717 15.73 -5.45 -24.45
C PHE A 717 15.87 -6.59 -25.49
N ARG A 718 16.66 -7.62 -25.20
CA ARG A 718 16.90 -8.70 -26.13
C ARG A 718 15.63 -9.53 -26.28
N ALA A 719 15.12 -9.61 -27.50
CA ALA A 719 14.04 -10.49 -27.88
C ALA A 719 14.55 -11.93 -27.95
N THR A 720 14.51 -12.65 -26.83
CA THR A 720 14.98 -14.04 -26.75
C THR A 720 13.86 -15.04 -26.89
N SER A 721 12.62 -14.64 -26.66
CA SER A 721 11.42 -15.47 -26.78
C SER A 721 10.15 -14.62 -26.79
N LYS A 722 9.06 -15.23 -27.22
CA LYS A 722 7.72 -14.67 -27.10
C LYS A 722 7.35 -14.59 -25.61
N SER A 723 6.76 -13.46 -25.18
CA SER A 723 6.34 -13.30 -23.79
C SER A 723 5.19 -14.25 -23.46
N PRO A 724 5.27 -15.08 -22.41
CA PRO A 724 4.18 -15.95 -22.00
C PRO A 724 2.98 -15.16 -21.44
N GLU A 725 3.17 -13.87 -21.09
CA GLU A 725 2.16 -13.02 -20.45
C GLU A 725 1.49 -12.04 -21.41
N ALA A 726 1.84 -12.09 -22.71
CA ALA A 726 1.19 -11.26 -23.70
C ALA A 726 -0.30 -11.61 -23.77
N LEU A 727 -1.17 -10.59 -23.59
CA LEU A 727 -2.61 -10.74 -23.81
C LEU A 727 -2.94 -11.11 -25.25
N PHE A 728 -2.09 -10.65 -26.17
CA PHE A 728 -2.19 -10.87 -27.59
C PHE A 728 -0.80 -10.85 -28.19
N SER A 729 -0.54 -11.77 -29.11
CA SER A 729 0.65 -11.76 -29.96
C SER A 729 0.28 -12.13 -31.38
N HIS A 730 0.90 -11.49 -32.37
CA HIS A 730 0.62 -11.71 -33.78
C HIS A 730 1.86 -11.52 -34.65
N THR A 731 1.96 -12.28 -35.70
CA THR A 731 2.98 -12.12 -36.74
C THR A 731 2.42 -11.28 -37.86
N LEU A 732 3.12 -10.19 -38.20
CA LEU A 732 2.81 -9.33 -39.32
C LEU A 732 3.75 -9.71 -40.50
N GLY A 733 3.18 -10.05 -41.63
CA GLY A 733 3.94 -10.59 -42.76
C GLY A 733 4.87 -9.61 -43.48
N LYS A 734 4.92 -8.36 -43.05
CA LYS A 734 5.77 -7.29 -43.63
C LYS A 734 6.77 -6.77 -42.60
N LEU A 735 7.94 -6.32 -43.08
CA LEU A 735 8.96 -5.72 -42.23
C LEU A 735 8.63 -4.27 -41.82
N LYS A 736 7.75 -3.61 -42.58
CA LYS A 736 7.24 -2.25 -42.31
C LYS A 736 5.75 -2.19 -42.52
N GLY A 737 5.07 -1.38 -41.72
CA GLY A 737 3.64 -1.10 -41.88
C GLY A 737 3.30 0.31 -41.42
N ASN A 738 2.41 0.96 -42.19
CA ASN A 738 1.86 2.28 -41.87
C ASN A 738 0.35 2.19 -41.73
N GLY A 739 -0.21 2.83 -40.71
CA GLY A 739 -1.65 2.82 -40.45
C GLY A 739 -2.22 1.44 -40.17
N VAL A 740 -1.48 0.56 -39.51
CA VAL A 740 -1.92 -0.80 -39.19
C VAL A 740 -2.96 -0.71 -38.06
N PRO A 741 -4.20 -1.18 -38.28
CA PRO A 741 -5.27 -1.06 -37.31
C PRO A 741 -5.03 -1.94 -36.09
N ILE A 742 -5.36 -1.41 -34.92
CA ILE A 742 -5.30 -2.16 -33.64
C ILE A 742 -6.61 -2.97 -33.51
N THR A 743 -6.66 -4.13 -34.15
CA THR A 743 -7.82 -5.05 -34.16
C THR A 743 -7.55 -6.31 -33.34
N PHE A 744 -7.10 -6.16 -32.11
CA PHE A 744 -6.65 -7.32 -31.34
C PHE A 744 -7.81 -7.98 -30.60
N THR A 745 -8.09 -9.23 -30.94
CA THR A 745 -9.17 -10.03 -30.34
C THR A 745 -8.99 -10.30 -28.83
N GLY A 746 -7.77 -10.20 -28.32
CA GLY A 746 -7.42 -10.35 -26.90
C GLY A 746 -7.56 -9.07 -26.07
N VAL A 747 -7.64 -7.90 -26.72
CA VAL A 747 -7.80 -6.60 -26.07
C VAL A 747 -9.29 -6.33 -25.94
N LYS A 748 -9.88 -6.70 -24.80
CA LYS A 748 -11.31 -6.53 -24.54
C LYS A 748 -11.54 -5.41 -23.53
N GLY A 749 -12.30 -4.39 -23.95
CA GLY A 749 -12.81 -3.33 -23.11
C GLY A 749 -11.90 -2.10 -22.95
N PRO A 750 -12.43 -1.03 -22.33
CA PRO A 750 -11.64 0.16 -22.04
C PRO A 750 -10.53 -0.15 -21.03
N GLY A 751 -9.34 0.37 -21.27
CA GLY A 751 -8.20 0.16 -20.39
C GLY A 751 -6.89 0.64 -20.98
N PHE A 752 -5.85 0.59 -20.16
CA PHE A 752 -4.48 0.91 -20.57
C PHE A 752 -3.77 -0.35 -21.07
N TYR A 753 -3.01 -0.21 -22.16
CA TYR A 753 -2.28 -1.27 -22.81
C TYR A 753 -0.89 -0.81 -23.22
N GLN A 754 0.02 -1.76 -23.31
CA GLN A 754 1.36 -1.57 -23.89
C GLN A 754 1.56 -2.50 -25.07
N MET A 755 2.13 -1.99 -26.14
CA MET A 755 2.44 -2.74 -27.36
C MET A 755 3.91 -2.59 -27.70
N ARG A 756 4.59 -3.68 -28.03
CA ARG A 756 5.97 -3.69 -28.50
C ARG A 756 6.15 -4.61 -29.71
N MET A 757 7.21 -4.37 -30.45
CA MET A 757 7.53 -5.08 -31.67
C MET A 757 8.89 -5.76 -31.58
N ALA A 758 9.03 -6.91 -32.24
CA ALA A 758 10.30 -7.56 -32.50
C ALA A 758 10.34 -8.09 -33.93
N ALA A 759 11.51 -8.49 -34.40
CA ALA A 759 11.68 -9.17 -35.67
C ALA A 759 11.60 -10.68 -35.51
N LEU A 760 11.12 -11.38 -36.56
CA LEU A 760 11.20 -12.82 -36.65
C LEU A 760 12.17 -13.23 -37.81
N ASP A 761 12.93 -14.30 -37.56
CA ASP A 761 13.73 -14.97 -38.58
C ASP A 761 12.88 -15.90 -39.51
N ARG A 762 13.55 -16.65 -40.38
CA ARG A 762 12.90 -17.58 -41.31
C ARG A 762 12.22 -18.75 -40.61
N ASP A 763 12.69 -19.11 -39.42
CA ASP A 763 12.18 -20.20 -38.60
C ASP A 763 11.08 -19.72 -37.64
N GLY A 764 10.72 -18.43 -37.66
CA GLY A 764 9.70 -17.82 -36.81
C GLY A 764 10.16 -17.56 -35.39
N ASN A 765 11.46 -17.58 -35.13
CA ASN A 765 12.03 -17.19 -33.82
C ASN A 765 12.16 -15.70 -33.72
N VAL A 766 11.94 -15.17 -32.51
CA VAL A 766 12.14 -13.77 -32.19
C VAL A 766 13.65 -13.47 -32.14
N ILE A 767 14.09 -12.47 -32.91
CA ILE A 767 15.49 -12.06 -33.02
C ILE A 767 15.68 -10.57 -32.74
N GLY A 768 16.88 -10.20 -32.33
CA GLY A 768 17.26 -8.81 -32.06
C GLY A 768 16.74 -8.31 -30.72
N TYR A 769 16.16 -7.12 -30.75
CA TYR A 769 15.64 -6.41 -29.58
C TYR A 769 14.16 -6.09 -29.76
N PHE A 770 13.44 -5.93 -28.65
CA PHE A 770 12.12 -5.33 -28.70
C PHE A 770 12.22 -3.82 -28.95
N SER A 771 11.21 -3.27 -29.62
CA SER A 771 11.01 -1.82 -29.71
C SER A 771 10.77 -1.21 -28.34
N ASP A 772 10.89 0.11 -28.25
CA ASP A 772 10.26 0.84 -27.15
C ASP A 772 8.75 0.54 -27.11
N PRO A 773 8.15 0.44 -25.92
CA PRO A 773 6.72 0.18 -25.82
C PRO A 773 5.91 1.40 -26.26
N LEU A 774 4.85 1.16 -27.04
CA LEU A 774 3.80 2.12 -27.31
C LEU A 774 2.70 1.95 -26.27
N ASN A 775 2.52 2.95 -25.41
CA ASN A 775 1.46 2.98 -24.42
C ASN A 775 0.19 3.59 -25.00
N PHE A 776 -0.94 2.92 -24.87
CA PHE A 776 -2.21 3.42 -25.38
C PHE A 776 -3.38 3.03 -24.48
N GLN A 777 -4.42 3.86 -24.54
CA GLN A 777 -5.70 3.62 -23.87
C GLN A 777 -6.76 3.38 -24.93
N LEU A 778 -7.60 2.35 -24.77
CA LEU A 778 -8.77 2.09 -25.58
C LEU A 778 -10.05 2.41 -24.83
#